data_f429e15b2e89bf12c7581a54834bf841
#
_entry.id   f429e15b2e89bf12c7581a54834bf841
#
_cell.length_a   1.000
_cell.length_b   1.000
_cell.length_c   1.000
_cell.angle_alpha   90.00
_cell.angle_beta   90.00
_cell.angle_gamma   90.00
#
_symmetry.space_group_name_H-M   'P 1'
#
loop_
_entity.id
_entity.type
_entity.pdbx_description
1 polymer ?
#
loop_
_entity_poly.entity_id
_entity_poly.type
_entity_poly.pdbx_seq_one_letter_code
_entity_poly.pdbx_strand_id
1 'polypeptide(L)'
;MSRNVLLLCQVLFLMIAGQAVVAQDLQESYQEEFQEGLTLFEKGLYQEAIPFFERATQFSSNEINRETAEFYKVRSLTRIDSSGTDYHVDRFLQSYPGSNRAAVLLRDVAEEHLQRDEYADAITRMDQALRYPQSYNDRAELYYTLGETAAESGDYDLARRYFLDLSNEHDRSIWAPRALYARGRLYLEEERYTESSEAFELLRERFPRDAMTRRIGTALGESYYQQRQFPEAIEAFLDALPHLDEENRLKAIYLVAESYNALGEYGEATRYYRHYLSRVELDEDTRIAHYGLGWVFHRQDIFHWAARSFGEAAHGDDDLARRALYYRAVNLKLAGRFNSALETFREFGERFDEGVFYEQARYEWALTAIESGHYTEAIDVLLPLARDHEALEKPGEVLSLLGEAFYANNEYTNAINSFELAQEATDLDPQLQRQARFQRAWVMYFNQAYEPSQPEFESVHREAPDSELGSEALFWSADANYQTGEFGAAASQFSEFIQRYPNHEMVGAAKYSLGWSYFMMGDFENATDPLIDFLNNYDPPDIALFPYETDTRLRIGDAFFAQGQYREALEYYTATIGAEPGGDYAMYQVANSHYRMNRNFEAVTQFRRLLRIYPYSSLREQAQYNVAYIYMNTGNFDQAVEEFREVIRRYPGTEWAARAQYNIGDSYYNAGDFERAIEEYRQVLEEYPRSRYIIEAIDGIQFAQLSAGRDDTSTDVLEEFLADNPTSATADRLRFRQAENVFQAGDYEAAVREFRQYLRITNNRNLMPDAYYNMADSYLRMDRMGEAAETLETLINDFPESERAAPALADLGRIQYQLGNYQESLNRFTELAEKDSRFEQEANLGIGNAHLALGNRTQARQSFERVLSVDSEHDAARVGLGKVLMDDGRTEEARRFFNLVAERNTTEIGAEAQYLIGEAHQTEGNTEAAIEAYSRVSVLFGSFIEWVAEAQYKTAEIHIRQGRRGDAISLLNTIIDQYPD
;
A
#
# COMPACT_ATOMS: atom_id res chain seq x y z
N MET A 1 0.56 3.06 25.46
CA MET A 1 0.67 3.21 23.99
C MET A 1 1.64 2.21 23.35
N SER A 2 2.79 1.91 23.93
CA SER A 2 3.82 1.04 23.29
C SER A 2 3.48 -0.46 23.17
N ARG A 3 2.64 -0.99 24.04
CA ARG A 3 2.34 -2.44 24.09
C ARG A 3 1.35 -2.89 22.99
N ASN A 4 0.39 -2.04 22.64
CA ASN A 4 -0.59 -2.32 21.59
C ASN A 4 0.02 -2.19 20.18
N VAL A 5 1.01 -1.32 20.01
CA VAL A 5 1.77 -1.18 18.74
C VAL A 5 2.62 -2.42 18.49
N LEU A 6 3.25 -2.98 19.55
CA LEU A 6 4.07 -4.19 19.44
C LEU A 6 3.21 -5.43 19.08
N LEU A 7 2.02 -5.50 19.64
CA LEU A 7 1.04 -6.56 19.38
C LEU A 7 0.54 -6.51 17.91
N LEU A 8 0.24 -5.30 17.43
CA LEU A 8 -0.16 -5.08 16.03
C LEU A 8 0.98 -5.42 15.06
N CYS A 9 2.21 -5.06 15.40
CA CYS A 9 3.40 -5.44 14.61
C CYS A 9 3.61 -6.95 14.55
N GLN A 10 3.33 -7.68 15.63
CA GLN A 10 3.43 -9.16 15.62
C GLN A 10 2.33 -9.81 14.79
N VAL A 11 1.10 -9.31 14.84
CA VAL A 11 0.00 -9.75 13.95
C VAL A 11 0.33 -9.47 12.49
N LEU A 12 0.83 -8.27 12.23
CA LEU A 12 1.27 -7.86 10.91
C LEU A 12 2.40 -8.75 10.37
N PHE A 13 3.41 -9.06 11.20
CA PHE A 13 4.52 -9.93 10.83
C PHE A 13 4.07 -11.37 10.49
N LEU A 14 3.08 -11.91 11.21
CA LEU A 14 2.49 -13.22 10.92
C LEU A 14 1.66 -13.21 9.64
N MET A 15 0.93 -12.13 9.36
CA MET A 15 0.19 -11.96 8.11
C MET A 15 1.14 -11.75 6.91
N ILE A 16 2.23 -11.02 7.10
CA ILE A 16 3.29 -10.83 6.12
C ILE A 16 3.99 -12.16 5.78
N ALA A 17 4.32 -12.95 6.79
CA ALA A 17 4.87 -14.28 6.60
C ALA A 17 3.89 -15.20 5.86
N GLY A 18 2.58 -15.09 6.13
CA GLY A 18 1.53 -15.82 5.42
C GLY A 18 1.46 -15.50 3.92
N GLN A 19 1.61 -14.24 3.54
CA GLN A 19 1.60 -13.84 2.11
C GLN A 19 2.89 -14.21 1.36
N ALA A 20 4.04 -14.14 2.02
CA ALA A 20 5.29 -14.64 1.44
C ALA A 20 5.22 -16.16 1.20
N VAL A 21 4.60 -16.89 2.11
CA VAL A 21 4.32 -18.33 2.00
C VAL A 21 3.35 -18.61 0.84
N VAL A 22 2.29 -17.83 0.68
CA VAL A 22 1.31 -18.00 -0.42
C VAL A 22 1.93 -17.77 -1.81
N ALA A 23 2.80 -16.77 -1.96
CA ALA A 23 3.52 -16.56 -3.22
C ALA A 23 4.51 -17.69 -3.53
N GLN A 24 5.13 -18.24 -2.50
CA GLN A 24 6.00 -19.40 -2.59
C GLN A 24 5.21 -20.68 -2.86
N ASP A 25 4.09 -20.90 -2.18
CA ASP A 25 3.14 -21.99 -2.40
C ASP A 25 2.58 -22.00 -3.84
N LEU A 26 2.25 -20.84 -4.40
CA LEU A 26 1.80 -20.73 -5.80
C LEU A 26 2.88 -21.14 -6.80
N GLN A 27 4.13 -20.78 -6.53
CA GLN A 27 5.25 -21.17 -7.39
C GLN A 27 5.58 -22.67 -7.25
N GLU A 28 5.54 -23.21 -6.05
CA GLU A 28 5.67 -24.63 -5.78
C GLU A 28 4.52 -25.42 -6.42
N SER A 29 3.29 -24.97 -6.26
CA SER A 29 2.10 -25.55 -6.88
C SER A 29 2.17 -25.54 -8.41
N TYR A 30 2.66 -24.45 -9.04
CA TYR A 30 2.91 -24.42 -10.47
C TYR A 30 3.89 -25.51 -10.90
N GLN A 31 5.03 -25.61 -10.19
CA GLN A 31 6.06 -26.59 -10.53
C GLN A 31 5.56 -28.03 -10.40
N GLU A 32 4.89 -28.34 -9.31
CA GLU A 32 4.32 -29.66 -9.05
C GLU A 32 3.29 -30.05 -10.14
N GLU A 33 2.31 -29.20 -10.39
CA GLU A 33 1.28 -29.46 -11.38
C GLU A 33 1.85 -29.53 -12.81
N PHE A 34 2.77 -28.63 -13.14
CA PHE A 34 3.40 -28.65 -14.46
C PHE A 34 4.22 -29.92 -14.69
N GLN A 35 4.98 -30.36 -13.70
CA GLN A 35 5.81 -31.58 -13.81
C GLN A 35 4.95 -32.85 -13.88
N GLU A 36 3.86 -32.91 -13.12
CA GLU A 36 2.92 -34.03 -13.22
C GLU A 36 2.26 -34.06 -14.60
N GLY A 37 1.79 -32.89 -15.10
CA GLY A 37 1.28 -32.78 -16.47
C GLY A 37 2.29 -33.19 -17.52
N LEU A 38 3.56 -32.77 -17.36
CA LEU A 38 4.64 -33.15 -18.27
C LEU A 38 4.92 -34.64 -18.24
N THR A 39 4.93 -35.25 -17.07
CA THR A 39 5.12 -36.68 -16.90
C THR A 39 4.02 -37.51 -17.61
N LEU A 40 2.78 -37.07 -17.48
CA LEU A 40 1.64 -37.71 -18.18
C LEU A 40 1.73 -37.50 -19.68
N PHE A 41 2.05 -36.31 -20.13
CA PHE A 41 2.26 -35.99 -21.54
C PHE A 41 3.33 -36.89 -22.17
N GLU A 42 4.45 -37.08 -21.49
CA GLU A 42 5.58 -37.91 -21.95
C GLU A 42 5.25 -39.40 -21.97
N LYS A 43 4.32 -39.84 -21.12
CA LYS A 43 3.78 -41.22 -21.18
C LYS A 43 2.72 -41.42 -22.29
N GLY A 44 2.41 -40.39 -23.07
CA GLY A 44 1.37 -40.42 -24.10
C GLY A 44 -0.04 -40.31 -23.53
N LEU A 45 -0.19 -40.05 -22.24
CA LEU A 45 -1.47 -39.88 -21.53
C LEU A 45 -1.95 -38.44 -21.67
N TYR A 46 -2.17 -37.99 -22.90
CA TYR A 46 -2.45 -36.60 -23.23
C TYR A 46 -3.73 -36.06 -22.61
N GLN A 47 -4.78 -36.93 -22.56
CA GLN A 47 -6.05 -36.53 -22.00
C GLN A 47 -5.97 -36.29 -20.48
N GLU A 48 -5.19 -37.10 -19.80
CA GLU A 48 -4.95 -36.97 -18.36
C GLU A 48 -4.00 -35.84 -18.05
N ALA A 49 -3.12 -35.43 -18.94
CA ALA A 49 -2.18 -34.34 -18.75
C ALA A 49 -2.86 -32.96 -18.77
N ILE A 50 -3.97 -32.81 -19.54
CA ILE A 50 -4.66 -31.52 -19.75
C ILE A 50 -5.05 -30.84 -18.41
N PRO A 51 -5.74 -31.53 -17.49
CA PRO A 51 -6.15 -30.87 -16.23
C PRO A 51 -4.98 -30.34 -15.39
N PHE A 52 -3.84 -31.01 -15.45
CA PHE A 52 -2.63 -30.58 -14.75
C PHE A 52 -2.04 -29.32 -15.37
N PHE A 53 -1.94 -29.25 -16.68
CA PHE A 53 -1.50 -28.05 -17.36
C PHE A 53 -2.48 -26.87 -17.18
N GLU A 54 -3.79 -27.12 -17.09
CA GLU A 54 -4.77 -26.10 -16.77
C GLU A 54 -4.57 -25.50 -15.38
N ARG A 55 -4.34 -26.35 -14.38
CA ARG A 55 -4.04 -25.89 -13.03
C ARG A 55 -2.70 -25.17 -12.96
N ALA A 56 -1.66 -25.69 -13.61
CA ALA A 56 -0.38 -25.02 -13.73
C ALA A 56 -0.51 -23.62 -14.35
N THR A 57 -1.35 -23.47 -15.38
CA THR A 57 -1.65 -22.16 -15.98
C THR A 57 -2.27 -21.19 -14.98
N GLN A 58 -3.17 -21.67 -14.11
CA GLN A 58 -3.83 -20.87 -13.07
C GLN A 58 -2.88 -20.47 -11.92
N PHE A 59 -2.00 -21.37 -11.52
CA PHE A 59 -1.04 -21.13 -10.43
C PHE A 59 0.15 -20.26 -10.85
N SER A 60 0.39 -20.10 -12.15
CA SER A 60 1.54 -19.36 -12.66
C SER A 60 1.38 -17.85 -12.47
N SER A 61 2.31 -17.26 -11.73
CA SER A 61 2.49 -15.80 -11.60
C SER A 61 3.34 -15.19 -12.73
N ASN A 62 4.00 -16.00 -13.51
CA ASN A 62 4.97 -15.63 -14.54
C ASN A 62 4.42 -16.02 -15.93
N GLU A 63 4.48 -15.07 -16.87
CA GLU A 63 3.97 -15.28 -18.23
C GLU A 63 4.69 -16.44 -18.95
N ILE A 64 5.99 -16.58 -18.78
CA ILE A 64 6.78 -17.69 -19.37
C ILE A 64 6.30 -19.04 -18.84
N ASN A 65 6.05 -19.14 -17.56
CA ASN A 65 5.56 -20.36 -16.95
C ASN A 65 4.14 -20.68 -17.40
N ARG A 66 3.28 -19.66 -17.48
CA ARG A 66 1.91 -19.80 -17.98
C ARG A 66 1.89 -20.22 -19.45
N GLU A 67 2.67 -19.55 -20.26
CA GLU A 67 2.88 -19.93 -21.67
C GLU A 67 3.36 -21.38 -21.78
N THR A 68 4.27 -21.79 -20.91
CA THR A 68 4.78 -23.18 -20.91
C THR A 68 3.68 -24.19 -20.63
N ALA A 69 2.88 -23.95 -19.61
CA ALA A 69 1.78 -24.85 -19.26
C ALA A 69 0.72 -24.90 -20.37
N GLU A 70 0.35 -23.74 -20.92
CA GLU A 70 -0.61 -23.65 -22.02
C GLU A 70 -0.08 -24.33 -23.28
N PHE A 71 1.22 -24.22 -23.59
CA PHE A 71 1.86 -24.93 -24.69
C PHE A 71 1.68 -26.44 -24.59
N TYR A 72 2.00 -27.04 -23.48
CA TYR A 72 1.85 -28.48 -23.28
C TYR A 72 0.37 -28.92 -23.26
N LYS A 73 -0.48 -28.10 -22.70
CA LYS A 73 -1.92 -28.31 -22.76
C LYS A 73 -2.42 -28.36 -24.21
N VAL A 74 -2.08 -27.33 -25.01
CA VAL A 74 -2.45 -27.29 -26.44
C VAL A 74 -1.87 -28.48 -27.17
N ARG A 75 -0.60 -28.79 -26.92
CA ARG A 75 0.04 -29.98 -27.52
C ARG A 75 -0.62 -31.29 -27.11
N SER A 76 -1.13 -31.36 -25.87
CA SER A 76 -1.93 -32.53 -25.44
C SER A 76 -3.26 -32.58 -26.17
N LEU A 77 -3.93 -31.44 -26.35
CA LEU A 77 -5.20 -31.36 -27.10
C LEU A 77 -5.03 -31.74 -28.55
N THR A 78 -3.97 -31.30 -29.21
CA THR A 78 -3.68 -31.64 -30.61
C THR A 78 -3.44 -33.15 -30.81
N ARG A 79 -2.88 -33.82 -29.82
CA ARG A 79 -2.64 -35.26 -29.83
C ARG A 79 -3.90 -36.10 -29.61
N ILE A 80 -4.98 -35.51 -29.08
CA ILE A 80 -6.26 -36.20 -28.80
C ILE A 80 -7.28 -35.99 -29.94
N ASP A 81 -7.32 -34.78 -30.46
CA ASP A 81 -8.30 -34.35 -31.46
C ASP A 81 -7.60 -33.76 -32.69
N SER A 82 -7.31 -34.61 -33.67
CA SER A 82 -6.70 -34.21 -34.93
C SER A 82 -7.58 -33.23 -35.76
N SER A 83 -8.89 -33.17 -35.50
CA SER A 83 -9.79 -32.25 -36.19
C SER A 83 -9.80 -30.83 -35.62
N GLY A 84 -9.31 -30.68 -34.40
CA GLY A 84 -9.27 -29.42 -33.66
C GLY A 84 -7.89 -28.77 -33.60
N THR A 85 -6.85 -29.34 -34.15
CA THR A 85 -5.46 -28.91 -34.01
C THR A 85 -5.26 -27.44 -34.41
N ASP A 86 -5.76 -27.07 -35.59
CA ASP A 86 -5.68 -25.68 -36.08
C ASP A 86 -6.33 -24.71 -35.10
N TYR A 87 -7.50 -25.03 -34.59
CA TYR A 87 -8.21 -24.19 -33.62
C TYR A 87 -7.44 -24.02 -32.32
N HIS A 88 -6.88 -25.09 -31.80
CA HIS A 88 -6.14 -25.04 -30.52
C HIS A 88 -4.82 -24.30 -30.64
N VAL A 89 -4.10 -24.50 -31.77
CA VAL A 89 -2.85 -23.80 -32.05
C VAL A 89 -3.10 -22.31 -32.33
N ASP A 90 -4.11 -21.97 -33.15
CA ASP A 90 -4.48 -20.59 -33.46
C ASP A 90 -4.86 -19.84 -32.17
N ARG A 91 -5.59 -20.46 -31.28
CA ARG A 91 -5.94 -19.87 -29.99
C ARG A 91 -4.71 -19.65 -29.11
N PHE A 92 -3.78 -20.57 -29.09
CA PHE A 92 -2.50 -20.41 -28.42
C PHE A 92 -1.72 -19.24 -29.01
N LEU A 93 -1.61 -19.13 -30.33
CA LEU A 93 -0.90 -18.07 -31.02
C LEU A 93 -1.49 -16.68 -30.77
N GLN A 94 -2.83 -16.58 -30.68
CA GLN A 94 -3.51 -15.34 -30.30
C GLN A 94 -3.19 -14.92 -28.86
N SER A 95 -3.08 -15.89 -27.97
CA SER A 95 -2.83 -15.63 -26.55
C SER A 95 -1.36 -15.28 -26.27
N TYR A 96 -0.44 -15.81 -27.07
CA TYR A 96 1.01 -15.67 -26.90
C TYR A 96 1.71 -15.38 -28.23
N PRO A 97 1.48 -14.18 -28.81
CA PRO A 97 1.98 -13.85 -30.16
C PRO A 97 3.50 -13.77 -30.28
N GLY A 98 4.27 -13.77 -29.20
CA GLY A 98 5.73 -13.76 -29.15
C GLY A 98 6.38 -15.06 -28.70
N SER A 99 5.60 -16.15 -28.56
CA SER A 99 6.05 -17.41 -27.99
C SER A 99 7.14 -18.10 -28.81
N ASN A 100 8.27 -18.38 -28.16
CA ASN A 100 9.34 -19.19 -28.78
C ASN A 100 8.89 -20.64 -29.08
N ARG A 101 7.76 -21.10 -28.49
CA ARG A 101 7.18 -22.43 -28.65
C ARG A 101 6.16 -22.48 -29.77
N ALA A 102 5.71 -21.33 -30.28
CA ALA A 102 4.83 -21.21 -31.42
C ALA A 102 5.40 -21.92 -32.67
N ALA A 103 6.74 -21.86 -32.79
CA ALA A 103 7.43 -22.58 -33.86
C ALA A 103 7.29 -24.10 -33.73
N VAL A 104 7.18 -24.68 -32.57
CA VAL A 104 6.99 -26.11 -32.32
C VAL A 104 5.56 -26.52 -32.62
N LEU A 105 4.56 -25.69 -32.24
CA LEU A 105 3.16 -25.95 -32.52
C LEU A 105 2.85 -25.81 -34.00
N LEU A 106 3.45 -24.81 -34.61
CA LEU A 106 3.35 -24.62 -36.06
C LEU A 106 3.93 -25.81 -36.83
N ARG A 107 4.95 -26.45 -36.25
CA ARG A 107 5.47 -27.71 -36.84
C ARG A 107 4.46 -28.85 -36.66
N ASP A 108 3.86 -28.99 -35.49
CA ASP A 108 2.84 -30.01 -35.21
C ASP A 108 1.64 -29.81 -36.13
N VAL A 109 1.22 -28.55 -36.41
CA VAL A 109 0.16 -28.19 -37.39
C VAL A 109 0.57 -28.48 -38.81
N ALA A 110 1.80 -28.13 -39.16
CA ALA A 110 2.31 -28.43 -40.51
C ALA A 110 2.36 -29.94 -40.77
N GLU A 111 2.67 -30.74 -39.75
CA GLU A 111 2.64 -32.18 -39.82
C GLU A 111 1.24 -32.76 -40.09
N GLU A 112 0.19 -32.20 -39.48
CA GLU A 112 -1.19 -32.60 -39.72
C GLU A 112 -1.72 -32.18 -41.10
N HIS A 113 -1.36 -30.98 -41.56
CA HIS A 113 -1.69 -30.54 -42.92
C HIS A 113 -1.03 -31.42 -43.97
N LEU A 114 0.21 -31.90 -43.68
CA LEU A 114 0.87 -32.89 -44.54
C LEU A 114 0.21 -34.27 -44.47
N GLN A 115 -0.37 -34.64 -43.36
CA GLN A 115 -1.12 -35.92 -43.22
C GLN A 115 -2.49 -35.86 -43.93
N ARG A 116 -2.98 -34.70 -44.34
CA ARG A 116 -4.29 -34.49 -44.97
C ARG A 116 -4.25 -34.40 -46.50
N ASP A 117 -3.18 -34.77 -47.16
CA ASP A 117 -3.05 -34.78 -48.65
C ASP A 117 -3.36 -33.45 -49.36
N GLU A 118 -3.10 -32.25 -48.73
CA GLU A 118 -3.33 -30.93 -49.33
C GLU A 118 -2.16 -30.48 -50.24
N TYR A 119 -1.78 -31.34 -51.16
CA TYR A 119 -0.62 -31.16 -52.04
C TYR A 119 -0.92 -30.51 -53.39
N ALA A 120 -2.07 -30.00 -53.65
CA ALA A 120 -2.58 -29.58 -54.97
C ALA A 120 -1.76 -28.47 -55.64
N ASP A 121 -1.13 -27.61 -54.91
CA ASP A 121 -0.38 -26.48 -55.50
C ASP A 121 1.07 -26.80 -55.86
N ALA A 122 1.68 -27.83 -55.30
CA ALA A 122 3.07 -28.23 -55.63
C ALA A 122 3.18 -29.02 -56.93
N ILE A 123 2.11 -29.68 -57.30
CA ILE A 123 2.15 -30.68 -58.37
C ILE A 123 1.97 -30.08 -59.77
N THR A 124 1.44 -28.89 -59.91
CA THR A 124 1.04 -28.31 -61.22
C THR A 124 2.18 -28.00 -62.17
N ARG A 125 3.41 -28.05 -61.74
CA ARG A 125 4.60 -27.74 -62.56
C ARG A 125 5.45 -28.94 -62.98
N MET A 126 5.09 -30.08 -62.55
CA MET A 126 5.91 -31.26 -62.84
C MET A 126 5.68 -31.92 -64.19
N ASP A 127 4.71 -31.51 -65.00
CA ASP A 127 4.18 -32.32 -66.08
C ASP A 127 4.75 -32.06 -67.46
N GLN A 128 5.86 -31.43 -67.64
CA GLN A 128 6.29 -31.05 -68.98
C GLN A 128 7.52 -31.76 -69.56
N ALA A 129 8.17 -32.75 -68.95
CA ALA A 129 9.53 -33.10 -69.27
C ALA A 129 9.81 -34.48 -70.00
N LEU A 130 8.84 -35.28 -70.15
CA LEU A 130 9.13 -36.60 -70.77
C LEU A 130 8.45 -36.87 -72.08
N ARG A 131 9.11 -36.56 -73.22
CA ARG A 131 8.51 -36.73 -74.54
C ARG A 131 9.37 -37.46 -75.60
N TYR A 132 10.25 -38.51 -75.29
CA TYR A 132 11.00 -39.15 -76.36
C TYR A 132 11.09 -40.67 -76.23
N PRO A 133 10.97 -41.50 -77.36
CA PRO A 133 11.04 -42.93 -77.36
C PRO A 133 12.46 -43.48 -77.63
N GLN A 134 12.85 -44.57 -76.96
CA GLN A 134 14.13 -45.24 -77.11
C GLN A 134 14.00 -46.75 -76.91
N SER A 135 15.04 -47.56 -77.27
CA SER A 135 15.05 -49.01 -76.93
C SER A 135 14.95 -49.19 -75.44
N TYR A 136 14.43 -50.35 -75.03
CA TYR A 136 14.12 -50.64 -73.63
C TYR A 136 15.36 -50.37 -72.75
N ASN A 137 16.53 -50.80 -73.10
CA ASN A 137 17.75 -50.62 -72.31
C ASN A 137 18.33 -49.24 -72.50
N ASP A 138 18.36 -48.75 -73.71
CA ASP A 138 18.87 -47.37 -73.94
C ASP A 138 18.01 -46.26 -73.29
N ARG A 139 16.69 -46.52 -73.38
CA ARG A 139 15.75 -45.61 -72.71
C ARG A 139 15.91 -45.66 -71.18
N ALA A 140 16.15 -46.83 -70.63
CA ALA A 140 16.44 -46.99 -69.21
C ALA A 140 17.70 -46.25 -68.81
N GLU A 141 18.78 -46.40 -69.55
CA GLU A 141 20.04 -45.69 -69.29
C GLU A 141 19.87 -44.18 -69.45
N LEU A 142 19.16 -43.77 -70.51
CA LEU A 142 18.89 -42.37 -70.81
C LEU A 142 18.03 -41.72 -69.69
N TYR A 143 16.95 -42.38 -69.26
CA TYR A 143 16.15 -41.92 -68.14
C TYR A 143 16.99 -41.75 -66.88
N TYR A 144 17.93 -42.70 -66.64
CA TYR A 144 18.81 -42.63 -65.52
C TYR A 144 19.80 -41.48 -65.69
N THR A 145 20.42 -41.29 -66.81
CA THR A 145 21.37 -40.19 -67.10
C THR A 145 20.66 -38.83 -67.05
N LEU A 146 19.47 -38.75 -67.73
CA LEU A 146 18.67 -37.55 -67.70
C LEU A 146 18.29 -37.17 -66.26
N GLY A 147 17.97 -38.18 -65.47
CA GLY A 147 17.73 -37.98 -64.04
C GLY A 147 18.94 -37.48 -63.31
N GLU A 148 20.11 -38.08 -63.54
CA GLU A 148 21.36 -37.56 -62.91
C GLU A 148 21.71 -36.15 -63.43
N THR A 149 21.58 -35.91 -64.72
CA THR A 149 21.86 -34.60 -65.30
C THR A 149 20.90 -33.51 -64.81
N ALA A 150 19.67 -33.87 -64.81
CA ALA A 150 18.67 -32.95 -64.25
C ALA A 150 18.95 -32.64 -62.75
N ALA A 151 19.42 -33.61 -61.99
CA ALA A 151 19.80 -33.42 -60.61
C ALA A 151 21.00 -32.50 -60.47
N GLU A 152 22.06 -32.72 -61.27
CA GLU A 152 23.24 -31.84 -61.28
C GLU A 152 22.92 -30.41 -61.75
N SER A 153 21.91 -30.24 -62.60
CA SER A 153 21.45 -28.92 -63.03
C SER A 153 20.55 -28.22 -62.02
N GLY A 154 20.20 -28.88 -60.98
CA GLY A 154 19.25 -28.39 -59.96
C GLY A 154 17.79 -28.53 -60.35
N ASP A 155 17.48 -29.14 -61.55
CA ASP A 155 16.08 -29.45 -61.92
C ASP A 155 15.71 -30.84 -61.37
N TYR A 156 15.59 -30.89 -60.08
CA TYR A 156 15.27 -32.13 -59.37
C TYR A 156 13.89 -32.68 -59.73
N ASP A 157 12.95 -31.85 -60.13
CA ASP A 157 11.60 -32.28 -60.55
C ASP A 157 11.68 -33.09 -61.83
N LEU A 158 12.42 -32.62 -62.75
CA LEU A 158 12.66 -33.33 -64.01
C LEU A 158 13.46 -34.61 -63.74
N ALA A 159 14.47 -34.56 -62.87
CA ALA A 159 15.25 -35.74 -62.49
C ALA A 159 14.37 -36.86 -61.91
N ARG A 160 13.52 -36.52 -60.98
CA ARG A 160 12.63 -37.50 -60.33
C ARG A 160 11.60 -38.09 -61.29
N ARG A 161 11.11 -37.33 -62.27
CA ARG A 161 10.21 -37.83 -63.27
C ARG A 161 10.91 -38.84 -64.16
N TYR A 162 12.11 -38.57 -64.60
CA TYR A 162 12.90 -39.51 -65.34
C TYR A 162 13.19 -40.79 -64.58
N PHE A 163 13.54 -40.68 -63.28
CA PHE A 163 13.80 -41.90 -62.48
C PHE A 163 12.51 -42.72 -62.25
N LEU A 164 11.33 -42.08 -62.13
CA LEU A 164 10.09 -42.76 -61.95
C LEU A 164 9.69 -43.47 -63.29
N ASP A 165 9.77 -42.74 -64.36
CA ASP A 165 9.42 -43.27 -65.69
C ASP A 165 10.34 -44.47 -66.06
N LEU A 166 11.61 -44.31 -65.74
CA LEU A 166 12.57 -45.42 -65.88
C LEU A 166 12.14 -46.64 -65.06
N SER A 167 11.79 -46.49 -63.79
CA SER A 167 11.38 -47.61 -62.96
C SER A 167 10.03 -48.26 -63.41
N ASN A 168 9.13 -47.49 -63.93
CA ASN A 168 7.82 -47.97 -64.41
C ASN A 168 7.86 -48.58 -65.81
N GLU A 169 8.55 -47.91 -66.73
CA GLU A 169 8.62 -48.34 -68.12
C GLU A 169 9.75 -49.38 -68.35
N HIS A 170 10.69 -49.39 -67.41
CA HIS A 170 11.91 -50.20 -67.52
C HIS A 170 12.19 -51.07 -66.26
N ASP A 171 11.18 -51.68 -65.73
CA ASP A 171 11.20 -52.38 -64.41
C ASP A 171 12.18 -53.53 -64.28
N ARG A 172 12.61 -54.10 -65.46
CA ARG A 172 13.57 -55.18 -65.53
C ARG A 172 15.03 -54.72 -65.80
N SER A 173 15.19 -53.38 -65.89
CA SER A 173 16.52 -52.84 -66.09
C SER A 173 17.37 -52.88 -64.78
N ILE A 174 18.68 -53.02 -64.98
CA ILE A 174 19.63 -52.88 -63.85
C ILE A 174 19.60 -51.43 -63.32
N TRP A 175 19.09 -50.49 -64.09
CA TRP A 175 18.98 -49.07 -63.68
C TRP A 175 17.71 -48.78 -62.88
N ALA A 176 16.70 -49.61 -63.00
CA ALA A 176 15.47 -49.39 -62.33
C ALA A 176 15.63 -49.32 -60.78
N PRO A 177 16.34 -50.23 -60.11
CA PRO A 177 16.64 -50.12 -58.70
C PRO A 177 17.53 -48.95 -58.39
N ARG A 178 18.52 -48.60 -59.28
CA ARG A 178 19.36 -47.42 -59.11
C ARG A 178 18.58 -46.11 -59.27
N ALA A 179 17.71 -46.07 -60.25
CA ALA A 179 16.82 -44.91 -60.48
C ALA A 179 15.88 -44.66 -59.31
N LEU A 180 15.27 -45.70 -58.78
CA LEU A 180 14.42 -45.55 -57.58
C LEU A 180 15.25 -45.12 -56.35
N TYR A 181 16.49 -45.63 -56.27
CA TYR A 181 17.43 -45.18 -55.22
C TYR A 181 17.80 -43.70 -55.40
N ALA A 182 18.20 -43.32 -56.62
CA ALA A 182 18.55 -41.95 -56.95
C ALA A 182 17.33 -41.00 -56.74
N ARG A 183 16.15 -41.39 -57.21
CA ARG A 183 14.91 -40.65 -57.01
C ARG A 183 14.60 -40.45 -55.51
N GLY A 184 14.76 -41.48 -54.70
CA GLY A 184 14.63 -41.36 -53.25
C GLY A 184 15.66 -40.42 -52.64
N ARG A 185 16.89 -40.52 -53.12
CA ARG A 185 17.98 -39.62 -52.68
C ARG A 185 17.72 -38.15 -53.04
N LEU A 186 17.28 -37.85 -54.29
CA LEU A 186 16.91 -36.50 -54.69
C LEU A 186 15.79 -35.91 -53.88
N TYR A 187 14.78 -36.70 -53.58
CA TYR A 187 13.70 -36.27 -52.68
C TYR A 187 14.27 -36.00 -51.29
N LEU A 188 15.21 -36.80 -50.80
CA LEU A 188 15.85 -36.58 -49.53
C LEU A 188 16.69 -35.30 -49.50
N GLU A 189 17.45 -35.03 -50.57
CA GLU A 189 18.27 -33.84 -50.71
C GLU A 189 17.45 -32.56 -50.86
N GLU A 190 16.25 -32.66 -51.40
CA GLU A 190 15.27 -31.55 -51.46
C GLU A 190 14.36 -31.48 -50.21
N GLU A 191 14.64 -32.29 -49.21
CA GLU A 191 13.82 -32.32 -48.00
C GLU A 191 12.38 -32.82 -48.28
N ARG A 192 12.16 -33.51 -49.42
CA ARG A 192 10.86 -34.11 -49.82
C ARG A 192 10.80 -35.55 -49.30
N TYR A 193 10.72 -35.62 -48.02
CA TYR A 193 10.93 -36.87 -47.29
C TYR A 193 9.84 -37.92 -47.57
N THR A 194 8.60 -37.51 -47.82
CA THR A 194 7.51 -38.43 -48.15
C THR A 194 7.78 -39.14 -49.45
N GLU A 195 8.13 -38.39 -50.50
CA GLU A 195 8.41 -38.95 -51.80
C GLU A 195 9.74 -39.74 -51.76
N SER A 196 10.65 -39.36 -50.91
CA SER A 196 11.89 -40.11 -50.69
C SER A 196 11.58 -41.48 -50.09
N SER A 197 10.79 -41.56 -49.02
CA SER A 197 10.39 -42.81 -48.40
C SER A 197 9.57 -43.68 -49.32
N GLU A 198 8.60 -43.14 -50.07
CA GLU A 198 7.83 -43.85 -51.08
C GLU A 198 8.73 -44.43 -52.18
N ALA A 199 9.70 -43.67 -52.63
CA ALA A 199 10.63 -44.12 -53.63
C ALA A 199 11.51 -45.27 -53.12
N PHE A 200 11.97 -45.18 -51.89
CA PHE A 200 12.76 -46.26 -51.28
C PHE A 200 11.91 -47.50 -50.97
N GLU A 201 10.68 -47.33 -50.51
CA GLU A 201 9.75 -48.45 -50.33
C GLU A 201 9.43 -49.12 -51.66
N LEU A 202 9.19 -48.38 -52.70
CA LEU A 202 8.98 -48.92 -54.06
C LEU A 202 10.22 -49.69 -54.51
N LEU A 203 11.41 -49.26 -54.20
CA LEU A 203 12.68 -49.99 -54.46
C LEU A 203 12.72 -51.30 -53.67
N ARG A 204 12.36 -51.27 -52.40
CA ARG A 204 12.32 -52.45 -51.51
C ARG A 204 11.29 -53.45 -51.97
N GLU A 205 10.14 -53.06 -52.39
CA GLU A 205 9.06 -53.89 -52.86
C GLU A 205 9.39 -54.53 -54.20
N ARG A 206 9.85 -53.69 -55.15
CA ARG A 206 10.08 -54.26 -56.57
C ARG A 206 11.37 -55.01 -56.66
N PHE A 207 12.38 -54.68 -55.90
CA PHE A 207 13.73 -55.20 -56.02
C PHE A 207 14.31 -55.72 -54.69
N PRO A 208 13.62 -56.61 -53.93
CA PRO A 208 13.97 -56.96 -52.56
C PRO A 208 15.35 -57.62 -52.37
N ARG A 209 15.95 -58.16 -53.47
CA ARG A 209 17.24 -58.82 -53.47
C ARG A 209 18.35 -58.00 -54.09
N ASP A 210 18.07 -56.82 -54.55
CA ASP A 210 19.08 -55.94 -55.17
C ASP A 210 20.03 -55.30 -54.13
N ALA A 211 21.25 -55.02 -54.66
CA ALA A 211 22.24 -54.35 -53.81
C ALA A 211 21.83 -52.95 -53.36
N MET A 212 21.03 -52.23 -54.19
CA MET A 212 20.52 -50.89 -53.81
C MET A 212 19.54 -50.98 -52.68
N THR A 213 18.66 -52.01 -52.66
CA THR A 213 17.71 -52.19 -51.51
C THR A 213 18.44 -52.37 -50.18
N ARG A 214 19.61 -52.98 -50.18
CA ARG A 214 20.44 -53.06 -48.97
C ARG A 214 21.05 -51.75 -48.53
N ARG A 215 21.11 -50.74 -49.42
CA ARG A 215 21.67 -49.43 -49.16
C ARG A 215 20.67 -48.40 -48.72
N ILE A 216 19.36 -48.65 -48.89
CA ILE A 216 18.32 -47.66 -48.61
C ILE A 216 18.12 -47.42 -47.10
N GLY A 217 18.46 -48.34 -46.24
CA GLY A 217 18.07 -48.39 -44.86
C GLY A 217 18.32 -47.09 -44.10
N THR A 218 19.52 -46.46 -44.26
CA THR A 218 19.78 -45.18 -43.65
C THR A 218 19.01 -44.02 -44.29
N ALA A 219 18.96 -43.96 -45.60
CA ALA A 219 18.24 -42.92 -46.33
C ALA A 219 16.73 -43.03 -46.12
N LEU A 220 16.17 -44.25 -46.08
CA LEU A 220 14.79 -44.50 -45.76
C LEU A 220 14.50 -44.12 -44.31
N GLY A 221 15.33 -44.53 -43.38
CA GLY A 221 15.24 -44.14 -41.96
C GLY A 221 15.31 -42.65 -41.78
N GLU A 222 16.23 -41.96 -42.48
CA GLU A 222 16.34 -40.51 -42.47
C GLU A 222 15.07 -39.84 -43.03
N SER A 223 14.57 -40.39 -44.18
CA SER A 223 13.31 -39.90 -44.78
C SER A 223 12.12 -40.02 -43.81
N TYR A 224 11.98 -41.16 -43.12
CA TYR A 224 10.96 -41.37 -42.12
C TYR A 224 11.16 -40.48 -40.87
N TYR A 225 12.43 -40.32 -40.43
CA TYR A 225 12.78 -39.47 -39.32
C TYR A 225 12.36 -38.01 -39.57
N GLN A 226 12.69 -37.49 -40.73
CA GLN A 226 12.34 -36.13 -41.10
C GLN A 226 10.82 -35.96 -41.28
N GLN A 227 10.13 -37.02 -41.73
CA GLN A 227 8.68 -37.07 -41.79
C GLN A 227 8.04 -37.25 -40.39
N ARG A 228 8.86 -37.41 -39.35
CA ARG A 228 8.45 -37.74 -37.97
C ARG A 228 7.70 -39.09 -37.86
N GLN A 229 7.90 -39.98 -38.82
CA GLN A 229 7.45 -41.37 -38.79
C GLN A 229 8.51 -42.19 -38.01
N PHE A 230 8.58 -41.88 -36.73
CA PHE A 230 9.67 -42.39 -35.90
C PHE A 230 9.68 -43.92 -35.74
N PRO A 231 8.54 -44.64 -35.64
CA PRO A 231 8.53 -46.08 -35.60
C PRO A 231 9.17 -46.70 -36.86
N GLU A 232 8.77 -46.19 -38.01
CA GLU A 232 9.28 -46.61 -39.30
C GLU A 232 10.74 -46.23 -39.48
N ALA A 233 11.13 -45.05 -39.00
CA ALA A 233 12.53 -44.62 -38.98
C ALA A 233 13.39 -45.58 -38.13
N ILE A 234 12.91 -45.96 -36.96
CA ILE A 234 13.61 -46.90 -36.07
C ILE A 234 13.77 -48.27 -36.73
N GLU A 235 12.71 -48.81 -37.33
CA GLU A 235 12.75 -50.09 -38.01
C GLU A 235 13.78 -50.06 -39.16
N ALA A 236 13.72 -49.03 -40.00
CA ALA A 236 14.62 -48.86 -41.13
C ALA A 236 16.11 -48.73 -40.71
N PHE A 237 16.37 -47.90 -39.66
CA PHE A 237 17.71 -47.78 -39.15
C PHE A 237 18.21 -49.06 -38.51
N LEU A 238 17.41 -49.74 -37.70
CA LEU A 238 17.82 -50.99 -37.03
C LEU A 238 18.11 -52.08 -38.01
N ASP A 239 17.34 -52.24 -39.09
CA ASP A 239 17.56 -53.18 -40.18
C ASP A 239 18.85 -52.88 -40.94
N ALA A 240 19.21 -51.57 -41.04
CA ALA A 240 20.44 -51.17 -41.73
C ALA A 240 21.68 -51.40 -40.91
N LEU A 241 21.68 -51.33 -39.58
CA LEU A 241 22.84 -51.38 -38.70
C LEU A 241 23.84 -52.48 -38.98
N PRO A 242 23.48 -53.76 -39.28
CA PRO A 242 24.44 -54.83 -39.56
C PRO A 242 25.26 -54.65 -40.83
N HIS A 243 24.81 -53.76 -41.73
CA HIS A 243 25.35 -53.57 -43.06
C HIS A 243 26.10 -52.25 -43.23
N LEU A 244 26.11 -51.38 -42.18
CA LEU A 244 26.75 -50.10 -42.21
C LEU A 244 28.21 -50.16 -41.80
N ASP A 245 29.03 -49.30 -42.42
CA ASP A 245 30.34 -48.95 -41.86
C ASP A 245 30.19 -48.25 -40.52
N GLU A 246 31.29 -48.02 -39.81
CA GLU A 246 31.23 -47.49 -38.44
C GLU A 246 30.63 -46.07 -38.38
N GLU A 247 30.97 -45.18 -39.32
CA GLU A 247 30.49 -43.82 -39.37
C GLU A 247 28.94 -43.77 -39.57
N ASN A 248 28.45 -44.39 -40.58
CA ASN A 248 26.98 -44.45 -40.87
C ASN A 248 26.21 -45.24 -39.80
N ARG A 249 26.85 -46.25 -39.19
CA ARG A 249 26.31 -46.99 -38.06
C ARG A 249 26.09 -46.07 -36.86
N LEU A 250 27.08 -45.21 -36.52
CA LEU A 250 26.95 -44.26 -35.42
C LEU A 250 25.89 -43.21 -35.69
N LYS A 251 25.80 -42.67 -36.92
CA LYS A 251 24.74 -41.79 -37.35
C LYS A 251 23.37 -42.41 -37.16
N ALA A 252 23.19 -43.65 -37.63
CA ALA A 252 21.95 -44.40 -37.48
C ALA A 252 21.58 -44.64 -35.99
N ILE A 253 22.52 -45.01 -35.16
CA ILE A 253 22.30 -45.19 -33.71
C ILE A 253 21.85 -43.88 -33.07
N TYR A 254 22.47 -42.76 -33.44
CA TYR A 254 22.07 -41.42 -32.99
C TYR A 254 20.64 -41.09 -33.38
N LEU A 255 20.26 -41.26 -34.67
CA LEU A 255 18.90 -41.00 -35.15
C LEU A 255 17.86 -41.94 -34.55
N VAL A 256 18.20 -43.19 -34.23
CA VAL A 256 17.35 -44.09 -33.44
C VAL A 256 17.11 -43.54 -32.05
N ALA A 257 18.16 -42.99 -31.40
CA ALA A 257 18.03 -42.38 -30.09
C ALA A 257 17.07 -41.16 -30.15
N GLU A 258 17.25 -40.29 -31.15
CA GLU A 258 16.38 -39.11 -31.37
C GLU A 258 14.92 -39.57 -31.64
N SER A 259 14.75 -40.61 -32.45
CA SER A 259 13.41 -41.15 -32.77
C SER A 259 12.71 -41.70 -31.53
N TYR A 260 13.40 -42.46 -30.67
CA TYR A 260 12.85 -42.91 -29.40
C TYR A 260 12.57 -41.74 -28.44
N ASN A 261 13.43 -40.73 -28.44
CA ASN A 261 13.20 -39.51 -27.68
C ASN A 261 11.90 -38.81 -28.14
N ALA A 262 11.71 -38.69 -29.45
CA ALA A 262 10.52 -38.08 -30.00
C ALA A 262 9.23 -38.88 -29.72
N LEU A 263 9.34 -40.20 -29.61
CA LEU A 263 8.22 -41.09 -29.22
C LEU A 263 7.94 -41.08 -27.72
N GLY A 264 8.82 -40.48 -26.90
CA GLY A 264 8.71 -40.52 -25.45
C GLY A 264 9.18 -41.85 -24.85
N GLU A 265 9.81 -42.70 -25.63
CA GLU A 265 10.40 -44.00 -25.19
C GLU A 265 11.78 -43.75 -24.59
N TYR A 266 11.79 -43.01 -23.48
CA TYR A 266 13.01 -42.42 -22.89
C TYR A 266 14.04 -43.49 -22.44
N GLY A 267 13.58 -44.67 -22.04
CA GLY A 267 14.44 -45.78 -21.67
C GLY A 267 15.30 -46.26 -22.86
N GLU A 268 14.67 -46.48 -24.02
CA GLU A 268 15.38 -46.85 -25.23
C GLU A 268 16.19 -45.69 -25.78
N ALA A 269 15.67 -44.48 -25.78
CA ALA A 269 16.43 -43.28 -26.15
C ALA A 269 17.74 -43.17 -25.35
N THR A 270 17.65 -43.30 -24.01
CA THR A 270 18.81 -43.30 -23.12
C THR A 270 19.83 -44.40 -23.48
N ARG A 271 19.33 -45.59 -23.79
CA ARG A 271 20.18 -46.74 -24.18
C ARG A 271 20.96 -46.46 -25.46
N TYR A 272 20.29 -45.93 -26.49
CA TYR A 272 20.89 -45.66 -27.78
C TYR A 272 21.80 -44.42 -27.75
N TYR A 273 21.45 -43.34 -27.07
CA TYR A 273 22.39 -42.22 -26.85
C TYR A 273 23.65 -42.65 -26.13
N ARG A 274 23.53 -43.44 -25.04
CA ARG A 274 24.71 -43.96 -24.33
C ARG A 274 25.55 -44.89 -25.19
N HIS A 275 24.91 -45.71 -26.07
CA HIS A 275 25.60 -46.55 -27.00
C HIS A 275 26.42 -45.74 -28.02
N TYR A 276 25.80 -44.67 -28.56
CA TYR A 276 26.48 -43.69 -29.41
C TYR A 276 27.67 -43.04 -28.69
N LEU A 277 27.44 -42.42 -27.59
CA LEU A 277 28.41 -41.67 -26.79
C LEU A 277 29.57 -42.57 -26.26
N SER A 278 29.37 -43.89 -26.13
CA SER A 278 30.43 -44.79 -25.69
C SER A 278 31.46 -45.13 -26.76
N ARG A 279 31.24 -44.71 -27.99
CA ARG A 279 32.04 -45.10 -29.16
C ARG A 279 32.65 -43.96 -29.96
N VAL A 280 32.26 -42.75 -29.62
CA VAL A 280 32.71 -41.55 -30.30
C VAL A 280 33.60 -40.77 -29.33
N GLU A 281 34.68 -40.17 -29.83
CA GLU A 281 35.49 -39.23 -29.06
C GLU A 281 34.76 -37.90 -28.95
N LEU A 282 35.10 -37.09 -27.97
CA LEU A 282 34.40 -35.81 -27.65
C LEU A 282 34.65 -34.83 -28.82
N ASP A 283 33.61 -34.61 -29.60
CA ASP A 283 33.57 -33.67 -30.72
C ASP A 283 32.25 -32.91 -30.78
N GLU A 284 31.96 -32.16 -31.84
CA GLU A 284 30.76 -31.39 -32.00
C GLU A 284 29.49 -32.26 -32.03
N ASP A 285 29.56 -33.44 -32.71
CA ASP A 285 28.43 -34.34 -32.81
C ASP A 285 28.07 -34.98 -31.47
N THR A 286 29.08 -35.32 -30.66
CA THR A 286 28.85 -35.83 -29.29
C THR A 286 28.23 -34.82 -28.38
N ARG A 287 28.53 -33.53 -28.54
CA ARG A 287 27.87 -32.45 -27.80
C ARG A 287 26.38 -32.39 -28.09
N ILE A 288 25.97 -32.52 -29.39
CA ILE A 288 24.59 -32.56 -29.79
C ILE A 288 23.88 -33.78 -29.15
N ALA A 289 24.52 -34.96 -29.17
CA ALA A 289 23.97 -36.14 -28.54
C ALA A 289 23.84 -36.02 -27.01
N HIS A 290 24.82 -35.40 -26.35
CA HIS A 290 24.69 -35.06 -24.93
C HIS A 290 23.57 -34.06 -24.64
N TYR A 291 23.35 -33.09 -25.54
CA TYR A 291 22.21 -32.15 -25.45
C TYR A 291 20.87 -32.88 -25.55
N GLY A 292 20.71 -33.77 -26.53
CA GLY A 292 19.55 -34.65 -26.68
C GLY A 292 19.30 -35.56 -25.48
N LEU A 293 20.36 -36.18 -24.95
CA LEU A 293 20.30 -37.02 -23.75
C LEU A 293 19.93 -36.16 -22.51
N GLY A 294 20.38 -34.94 -22.45
CA GLY A 294 19.97 -33.96 -21.41
C GLY A 294 18.46 -33.76 -21.41
N TRP A 295 17.87 -33.57 -22.59
CA TRP A 295 16.44 -33.44 -22.74
C TRP A 295 15.66 -34.70 -22.37
N VAL A 296 16.19 -35.91 -22.72
CA VAL A 296 15.61 -37.19 -22.32
C VAL A 296 15.53 -37.31 -20.80
N PHE A 297 16.57 -36.93 -20.09
CA PHE A 297 16.56 -36.93 -18.62
C PHE A 297 15.68 -35.85 -18.04
N HIS A 298 15.70 -34.65 -18.64
CA HIS A 298 14.84 -33.54 -18.22
C HIS A 298 13.37 -33.93 -18.26
N ARG A 299 12.93 -34.56 -19.35
CA ARG A 299 11.53 -35.01 -19.53
C ARG A 299 11.11 -36.15 -18.62
N GLN A 300 12.08 -36.86 -18.02
CA GLN A 300 11.88 -37.92 -17.02
C GLN A 300 11.99 -37.38 -15.59
N ASP A 301 12.14 -36.05 -15.40
CA ASP A 301 12.38 -35.40 -14.11
C ASP A 301 13.68 -35.86 -13.41
N ILE A 302 14.61 -36.44 -14.18
CA ILE A 302 15.90 -36.87 -13.67
C ILE A 302 16.93 -35.75 -13.83
N PHE A 303 16.59 -34.60 -13.18
CA PHE A 303 17.26 -33.34 -13.41
C PHE A 303 18.77 -33.35 -13.17
N HIS A 304 19.25 -34.13 -12.20
CA HIS A 304 20.69 -34.21 -11.95
C HIS A 304 21.48 -34.87 -13.10
N TRP A 305 20.90 -35.87 -13.80
CA TRP A 305 21.49 -36.48 -14.98
C TRP A 305 21.31 -35.61 -16.21
N ALA A 306 20.18 -34.92 -16.31
CA ALA A 306 19.95 -33.89 -17.32
C ALA A 306 21.02 -32.80 -17.26
N ALA A 307 21.24 -32.23 -16.06
CA ALA A 307 22.26 -31.22 -15.82
C ALA A 307 23.69 -31.72 -16.18
N ARG A 308 23.98 -32.98 -15.86
CA ARG A 308 25.28 -33.58 -16.23
C ARG A 308 25.43 -33.67 -17.75
N SER A 309 24.39 -34.16 -18.44
CA SER A 309 24.41 -34.31 -19.89
C SER A 309 24.50 -32.95 -20.60
N PHE A 310 23.73 -31.95 -20.15
CA PHE A 310 23.87 -30.58 -20.65
C PHE A 310 25.27 -30.00 -20.34
N GLY A 311 25.89 -30.40 -19.21
CA GLY A 311 27.26 -29.98 -18.91
C GLY A 311 28.28 -30.49 -19.92
N GLU A 312 28.16 -31.75 -20.36
CA GLU A 312 29.03 -32.30 -21.43
C GLU A 312 28.78 -31.64 -22.78
N ALA A 313 27.53 -31.19 -23.05
CA ALA A 313 27.19 -30.45 -24.27
C ALA A 313 27.68 -28.99 -24.24
N ALA A 314 27.97 -28.44 -23.07
CA ALA A 314 28.27 -27.02 -22.85
C ALA A 314 29.72 -26.61 -23.16
N HIS A 315 30.54 -27.49 -23.73
CA HIS A 315 31.91 -27.16 -24.14
C HIS A 315 31.92 -26.27 -25.40
N GLY A 316 32.91 -25.36 -25.49
CA GLY A 316 32.99 -24.37 -26.59
C GLY A 316 32.22 -23.11 -26.31
N ASP A 317 32.21 -22.15 -27.24
CA ASP A 317 31.61 -20.83 -27.07
C ASP A 317 30.54 -20.52 -28.17
N ASP A 318 29.95 -21.58 -28.71
CA ASP A 318 28.92 -21.52 -29.75
C ASP A 318 27.51 -21.48 -29.13
N ASP A 319 26.51 -21.42 -30.01
CA ASP A 319 25.11 -21.35 -29.63
C ASP A 319 24.63 -22.63 -28.90
N LEU A 320 25.19 -23.81 -29.26
CA LEU A 320 24.88 -25.05 -28.55
C LEU A 320 25.39 -25.02 -27.10
N ALA A 321 26.64 -24.56 -26.90
CA ALA A 321 27.22 -24.41 -25.59
C ALA A 321 26.41 -23.45 -24.71
N ARG A 322 25.99 -22.32 -25.29
CA ARG A 322 25.12 -21.35 -24.60
C ARG A 322 23.82 -21.98 -24.14
N ARG A 323 23.11 -22.65 -25.05
CA ARG A 323 21.85 -23.35 -24.71
C ARG A 323 22.05 -24.45 -23.68
N ALA A 324 23.10 -25.26 -23.86
CA ALA A 324 23.40 -26.35 -22.95
C ALA A 324 23.75 -25.86 -21.55
N LEU A 325 24.51 -24.78 -21.43
CA LEU A 325 24.87 -24.18 -20.17
C LEU A 325 23.66 -23.61 -19.44
N TYR A 326 22.78 -22.93 -20.20
CA TYR A 326 21.50 -22.45 -19.69
C TYR A 326 20.66 -23.60 -19.10
N TYR A 327 20.43 -24.68 -19.91
CA TYR A 327 19.61 -25.79 -19.44
C TYR A 327 20.31 -26.61 -18.33
N ARG A 328 21.62 -26.64 -18.29
CA ARG A 328 22.38 -27.20 -17.15
C ARG A 328 22.02 -26.47 -15.88
N ALA A 329 22.06 -25.14 -15.88
CA ALA A 329 21.74 -24.32 -14.74
C ALA A 329 20.28 -24.53 -14.28
N VAL A 330 19.34 -24.46 -15.22
CA VAL A 330 17.92 -24.70 -14.95
C VAL A 330 17.67 -26.07 -14.33
N ASN A 331 18.30 -27.13 -14.86
CA ASN A 331 18.14 -28.48 -14.33
C ASN A 331 18.82 -28.68 -12.96
N LEU A 332 19.89 -27.97 -12.67
CA LEU A 332 20.48 -27.92 -11.31
C LEU A 332 19.52 -27.27 -10.33
N LYS A 333 18.85 -26.17 -10.74
CA LYS A 333 17.80 -25.50 -9.96
C LYS A 333 16.65 -26.48 -9.66
N LEU A 334 16.11 -27.14 -10.71
CA LEU A 334 15.03 -28.11 -10.56
C LEU A 334 15.43 -29.33 -9.69
N ALA A 335 16.72 -29.69 -9.68
CA ALA A 335 17.27 -30.71 -8.78
C ALA A 335 17.46 -30.25 -7.34
N GLY A 336 17.10 -29.01 -7.00
CA GLY A 336 17.33 -28.40 -5.68
C GLY A 336 18.79 -28.08 -5.38
N ARG A 337 19.66 -28.07 -6.38
CA ARG A 337 21.10 -27.78 -6.25
C ARG A 337 21.39 -26.31 -6.55
N PHE A 338 20.76 -25.41 -5.79
CA PHE A 338 20.82 -23.97 -6.04
C PHE A 338 22.24 -23.42 -6.15
N ASN A 339 23.16 -23.79 -5.25
CA ASN A 339 24.54 -23.31 -5.32
C ASN A 339 25.22 -23.69 -6.63
N SER A 340 25.03 -24.95 -7.09
CA SER A 340 25.61 -25.40 -8.36
C SER A 340 24.92 -24.74 -9.57
N ALA A 341 23.63 -24.44 -9.45
CA ALA A 341 22.92 -23.68 -10.47
C ALA A 341 23.48 -22.26 -10.58
N LEU A 342 23.68 -21.57 -9.44
CA LEU A 342 24.30 -20.25 -9.39
C LEU A 342 25.72 -20.25 -9.97
N GLU A 343 26.56 -21.23 -9.61
CA GLU A 343 27.88 -21.36 -10.22
C GLU A 343 27.79 -21.49 -11.75
N THR A 344 26.81 -22.27 -12.23
CA THR A 344 26.63 -22.46 -13.68
C THR A 344 26.08 -21.21 -14.36
N PHE A 345 25.21 -20.45 -13.70
CA PHE A 345 24.73 -19.17 -14.22
C PHE A 345 25.86 -18.12 -14.25
N ARG A 346 26.76 -18.12 -13.25
CA ARG A 346 27.96 -17.25 -13.27
C ARG A 346 28.86 -17.62 -14.46
N GLU A 347 29.14 -18.93 -14.65
CA GLU A 347 29.86 -19.41 -15.83
C GLU A 347 29.18 -18.96 -17.14
N PHE A 348 27.82 -19.01 -17.19
CA PHE A 348 27.09 -18.50 -18.36
C PHE A 348 27.35 -17.01 -18.57
N GLY A 349 27.23 -16.19 -17.51
CA GLY A 349 27.42 -14.74 -17.60
C GLY A 349 28.86 -14.32 -17.90
N GLU A 350 29.87 -15.15 -17.54
CA GLU A 350 31.27 -14.91 -17.87
C GLU A 350 31.60 -15.24 -19.34
N ARG A 351 30.88 -16.21 -19.94
CA ARG A 351 31.17 -16.70 -21.28
C ARG A 351 30.29 -16.08 -22.36
N PHE A 352 29.08 -15.64 -21.99
CA PHE A 352 28.08 -15.16 -22.95
C PHE A 352 27.48 -13.86 -22.46
N ASP A 353 27.75 -12.76 -23.13
CA ASP A 353 27.28 -11.42 -22.83
C ASP A 353 26.12 -10.96 -23.70
N GLU A 354 25.73 -11.75 -24.72
CA GLU A 354 24.61 -11.51 -25.63
C GLU A 354 24.09 -12.81 -26.26
N GLY A 355 22.97 -12.73 -26.97
CA GLY A 355 22.42 -13.81 -27.78
C GLY A 355 21.29 -14.60 -27.13
N VAL A 356 20.96 -15.74 -27.72
CA VAL A 356 19.81 -16.55 -27.28
C VAL A 356 19.95 -16.95 -25.81
N PHE A 357 18.84 -16.82 -25.06
CA PHE A 357 18.74 -17.06 -23.61
C PHE A 357 19.52 -16.09 -22.72
N TYR A 358 20.11 -15.00 -23.24
CA TYR A 358 20.87 -14.07 -22.38
C TYR A 358 19.98 -13.44 -21.31
N GLU A 359 18.82 -12.88 -21.71
CA GLU A 359 17.86 -12.27 -20.78
C GLU A 359 17.23 -13.33 -19.86
N GLN A 360 16.81 -14.46 -20.45
CA GLN A 360 16.22 -15.57 -19.70
C GLN A 360 17.19 -16.18 -18.68
N ALA A 361 18.47 -16.31 -19.05
CA ALA A 361 19.47 -16.84 -18.14
C ALA A 361 19.71 -15.91 -16.96
N ARG A 362 19.77 -14.59 -17.19
CA ARG A 362 19.88 -13.61 -16.10
C ARG A 362 18.62 -13.57 -15.24
N TYR A 363 17.45 -13.69 -15.84
CA TYR A 363 16.19 -13.79 -15.12
C TYR A 363 16.16 -15.04 -14.22
N GLU A 364 16.45 -16.22 -14.77
CA GLU A 364 16.47 -17.48 -14.02
C GLU A 364 17.61 -17.51 -12.97
N TRP A 365 18.76 -16.87 -13.27
CA TRP A 365 19.84 -16.68 -12.32
C TRP A 365 19.36 -15.86 -11.11
N ALA A 366 18.77 -14.70 -11.36
CA ALA A 366 18.24 -13.83 -10.31
C ALA A 366 17.15 -14.53 -9.49
N LEU A 367 16.22 -15.22 -10.16
CA LEU A 367 15.20 -16.01 -9.49
C LEU A 367 15.80 -17.09 -8.57
N THR A 368 16.83 -17.80 -9.07
CA THR A 368 17.56 -18.82 -8.29
C THR A 368 18.30 -18.20 -7.11
N ALA A 369 18.86 -17.01 -7.30
CA ALA A 369 19.55 -16.27 -6.24
C ALA A 369 18.58 -15.81 -5.15
N ILE A 370 17.37 -15.33 -5.52
CA ILE A 370 16.31 -14.97 -4.57
C ILE A 370 15.85 -16.20 -3.78
N GLU A 371 15.53 -17.31 -4.47
CA GLU A 371 15.10 -18.57 -3.85
C GLU A 371 16.12 -19.15 -2.86
N SER A 372 17.40 -18.89 -3.10
CA SER A 372 18.50 -19.34 -2.25
C SER A 372 19.02 -18.31 -1.24
N GLY A 373 18.38 -17.12 -1.18
CA GLY A 373 18.72 -16.05 -0.24
C GLY A 373 19.92 -15.18 -0.62
N HIS A 374 20.38 -15.26 -1.87
CA HIS A 374 21.50 -14.46 -2.40
C HIS A 374 21.01 -13.18 -3.07
N TYR A 375 20.28 -12.33 -2.32
CA TYR A 375 19.53 -11.17 -2.84
C TYR A 375 20.45 -10.14 -3.53
N THR A 376 21.61 -9.87 -2.96
CA THR A 376 22.60 -8.94 -3.56
C THR A 376 23.01 -9.41 -4.95
N GLU A 377 23.27 -10.73 -5.12
CA GLU A 377 23.63 -11.29 -6.42
C GLU A 377 22.48 -11.17 -7.44
N ALA A 378 21.24 -11.38 -6.99
CA ALA A 378 20.06 -11.17 -7.84
C ALA A 378 19.98 -9.73 -8.34
N ILE A 379 20.19 -8.76 -7.45
CA ILE A 379 20.23 -7.34 -7.79
C ILE A 379 21.35 -7.05 -8.81
N ASP A 380 22.56 -7.52 -8.55
CA ASP A 380 23.72 -7.29 -9.43
C ASP A 380 23.50 -7.84 -10.85
N VAL A 381 22.79 -8.97 -10.94
CA VAL A 381 22.46 -9.61 -12.23
C VAL A 381 21.38 -8.88 -12.98
N LEU A 382 20.33 -8.37 -12.30
CA LEU A 382 19.17 -7.71 -12.93
C LEU A 382 19.41 -6.24 -13.20
N LEU A 383 20.20 -5.56 -12.37
CA LEU A 383 20.37 -4.11 -12.45
C LEU A 383 20.91 -3.61 -13.81
N PRO A 384 21.86 -4.30 -14.47
CA PRO A 384 22.28 -3.94 -15.82
C PRO A 384 21.17 -4.06 -16.86
N LEU A 385 20.33 -5.10 -16.75
CA LEU A 385 19.16 -5.27 -17.62
C LEU A 385 18.14 -4.16 -17.39
N ALA A 386 17.86 -3.83 -16.14
CA ALA A 386 16.89 -2.81 -15.76
C ALA A 386 17.30 -1.38 -16.20
N ARG A 387 18.61 -1.11 -16.35
CA ARG A 387 19.11 0.20 -16.84
C ARG A 387 18.79 0.44 -18.31
N ASP A 388 18.70 -0.62 -19.10
CA ASP A 388 18.39 -0.56 -20.54
C ASP A 388 17.07 -1.30 -20.83
N HIS A 389 16.11 -1.14 -19.91
CA HIS A 389 14.87 -1.90 -19.91
C HIS A 389 14.01 -1.68 -21.17
N GLU A 390 14.14 -0.53 -21.85
CA GLU A 390 13.42 -0.27 -23.11
C GLU A 390 13.85 -1.21 -24.26
N ALA A 391 15.04 -1.79 -24.17
CA ALA A 391 15.58 -2.72 -25.16
C ALA A 391 15.20 -4.19 -24.88
N LEU A 392 14.68 -4.50 -23.71
CA LEU A 392 14.31 -5.86 -23.31
C LEU A 392 13.04 -6.34 -24.02
N GLU A 393 12.96 -7.64 -24.23
CA GLU A 393 11.72 -8.29 -24.71
C GLU A 393 10.62 -8.20 -23.64
N LYS A 394 11.01 -8.31 -22.35
CA LYS A 394 10.10 -8.34 -21.21
C LYS A 394 10.55 -7.46 -20.07
N PRO A 395 10.56 -6.15 -20.24
CA PRO A 395 11.06 -5.22 -19.23
C PRO A 395 10.27 -5.30 -17.91
N GLY A 396 8.96 -5.46 -17.96
CA GLY A 396 8.11 -5.48 -16.78
C GLY A 396 8.37 -6.69 -15.87
N GLU A 397 8.63 -7.87 -16.46
CA GLU A 397 8.98 -9.07 -15.69
C GLU A 397 10.33 -8.89 -14.97
N VAL A 398 11.33 -8.33 -15.66
CA VAL A 398 12.67 -8.08 -15.10
C VAL A 398 12.60 -7.05 -13.98
N LEU A 399 11.88 -5.94 -14.19
CA LEU A 399 11.71 -4.88 -13.20
C LEU A 399 10.94 -5.35 -11.96
N SER A 400 9.92 -6.20 -12.16
CA SER A 400 9.18 -6.81 -11.05
C SER A 400 10.08 -7.71 -10.20
N LEU A 401 10.87 -8.57 -10.85
CA LEU A 401 11.80 -9.46 -10.14
C LEU A 401 12.91 -8.67 -9.44
N LEU A 402 13.39 -7.58 -10.04
CA LEU A 402 14.34 -6.66 -9.39
C LEU A 402 13.71 -6.00 -8.15
N GLY A 403 12.44 -5.61 -8.23
CA GLY A 403 11.69 -5.10 -7.08
C GLY A 403 11.62 -6.12 -5.93
N GLU A 404 11.36 -7.39 -6.25
CA GLU A 404 11.36 -8.48 -5.28
C GLU A 404 12.75 -8.68 -4.65
N ALA A 405 13.81 -8.65 -5.46
CA ALA A 405 15.17 -8.77 -4.98
C ALA A 405 15.56 -7.63 -4.02
N PHE A 406 15.23 -6.38 -4.37
CA PHE A 406 15.43 -5.22 -3.50
C PHE A 406 14.61 -5.32 -2.20
N TYR A 407 13.36 -5.74 -2.28
CA TYR A 407 12.53 -5.96 -1.10
C TYR A 407 13.15 -7.00 -0.16
N ALA A 408 13.55 -8.14 -0.69
CA ALA A 408 14.19 -9.21 0.08
C ALA A 408 15.55 -8.78 0.68
N ASN A 409 16.25 -7.85 0.03
CA ASN A 409 17.50 -7.25 0.51
C ASN A 409 17.27 -6.06 1.47
N ASN A 410 16.03 -5.74 1.84
CA ASN A 410 15.63 -4.61 2.67
C ASN A 410 15.91 -3.22 2.04
N GLU A 411 16.03 -3.14 0.75
CA GLU A 411 16.20 -1.90 -0.01
C GLU A 411 14.86 -1.37 -0.51
N TYR A 412 13.97 -0.99 0.42
CA TYR A 412 12.56 -0.71 0.16
C TYR A 412 12.34 0.43 -0.86
N THR A 413 13.14 1.50 -0.81
CA THR A 413 13.03 2.61 -1.78
C THR A 413 13.31 2.13 -3.20
N ASN A 414 14.35 1.31 -3.39
CA ASN A 414 14.69 0.75 -4.69
C ASN A 414 13.63 -0.23 -5.18
N ALA A 415 13.06 -1.03 -4.26
CA ALA A 415 11.95 -1.92 -4.57
C ALA A 415 10.71 -1.16 -5.08
N ILE A 416 10.29 -0.10 -4.38
CA ILE A 416 9.17 0.75 -4.77
C ILE A 416 9.38 1.33 -6.17
N ASN A 417 10.57 1.88 -6.44
CA ASN A 417 10.90 2.46 -7.74
C ASN A 417 10.90 1.40 -8.86
N SER A 418 11.41 0.19 -8.57
CA SER A 418 11.43 -0.90 -9.55
C SER A 418 10.00 -1.37 -9.90
N PHE A 419 9.13 -1.51 -8.91
CA PHE A 419 7.72 -1.84 -9.15
C PHE A 419 6.95 -0.72 -9.85
N GLU A 420 7.30 0.55 -9.61
CA GLU A 420 6.74 1.69 -10.33
C GLU A 420 7.07 1.63 -11.81
N LEU A 421 8.33 1.43 -12.15
CA LEU A 421 8.77 1.24 -13.54
C LEU A 421 8.15 -0.01 -14.18
N ALA A 422 7.98 -1.09 -13.41
CA ALA A 422 7.33 -2.30 -13.90
C ALA A 422 5.86 -2.05 -14.29
N GLN A 423 5.13 -1.21 -13.55
CA GLN A 423 3.76 -0.83 -13.87
C GLN A 423 3.64 -0.03 -15.17
N GLU A 424 4.66 0.75 -15.53
CA GLU A 424 4.70 1.53 -16.76
C GLU A 424 5.08 0.70 -17.99
N ALA A 425 5.62 -0.50 -17.78
CA ALA A 425 6.04 -1.38 -18.85
C ALA A 425 4.85 -1.93 -19.65
N THR A 426 5.00 -1.97 -20.98
CA THR A 426 3.92 -2.33 -21.90
C THR A 426 3.80 -3.83 -22.19
N ASP A 427 4.76 -4.62 -21.73
CA ASP A 427 4.81 -6.08 -21.91
C ASP A 427 3.97 -6.84 -20.87
N LEU A 428 3.66 -6.22 -19.74
CA LEU A 428 2.83 -6.83 -18.73
C LEU A 428 1.36 -6.80 -19.14
N ASP A 429 0.72 -7.95 -19.03
CA ASP A 429 -0.72 -8.00 -19.10
C ASP A 429 -1.38 -7.29 -17.88
N PRO A 430 -2.67 -6.96 -17.94
CA PRO A 430 -3.34 -6.26 -16.85
C PRO A 430 -3.29 -7.01 -15.50
N GLN A 431 -3.12 -8.32 -15.50
CA GLN A 431 -3.01 -9.10 -14.27
C GLN A 431 -1.64 -8.89 -13.63
N LEU A 432 -0.56 -8.96 -14.40
CA LEU A 432 0.80 -8.74 -13.91
C LEU A 432 1.04 -7.29 -13.52
N GLN A 433 0.42 -6.31 -14.23
CA GLN A 433 0.44 -4.92 -13.82
C GLN A 433 -0.19 -4.71 -12.43
N ARG A 434 -1.33 -5.35 -12.18
CA ARG A 434 -1.96 -5.32 -10.85
C ARG A 434 -1.10 -6.01 -9.79
N GLN A 435 -0.44 -7.11 -10.16
CA GLN A 435 0.51 -7.79 -9.27
C GLN A 435 1.65 -6.86 -8.87
N ALA A 436 2.28 -6.17 -9.82
CA ALA A 436 3.35 -5.22 -9.55
C ALA A 436 2.87 -4.04 -8.68
N ARG A 437 1.65 -3.53 -8.92
CA ARG A 437 1.03 -2.49 -8.10
C ARG A 437 0.80 -2.98 -6.67
N PHE A 438 0.29 -4.18 -6.51
CA PHE A 438 0.09 -4.79 -5.20
C PHE A 438 1.42 -4.94 -4.45
N GLN A 439 2.45 -5.45 -5.12
CA GLN A 439 3.78 -5.60 -4.52
C GLN A 439 4.38 -4.26 -4.10
N ARG A 440 4.22 -3.22 -4.94
CA ARG A 440 4.63 -1.86 -4.60
C ARG A 440 3.92 -1.36 -3.34
N ALA A 441 2.59 -1.46 -3.31
CA ALA A 441 1.78 -1.10 -2.14
C ALA A 441 2.21 -1.89 -0.90
N TRP A 442 2.49 -3.17 -1.07
CA TRP A 442 2.98 -4.04 -0.02
C TRP A 442 4.32 -3.58 0.57
N VAL A 443 5.28 -3.22 -0.28
CA VAL A 443 6.57 -2.70 0.18
C VAL A 443 6.41 -1.37 0.92
N MET A 444 5.55 -0.48 0.41
CA MET A 444 5.20 0.78 1.09
C MET A 444 4.60 0.50 2.48
N TYR A 445 3.62 -0.39 2.54
CA TYR A 445 2.95 -0.78 3.77
C TYR A 445 3.94 -1.38 4.79
N PHE A 446 4.77 -2.33 4.36
CA PHE A 446 5.79 -2.96 5.19
C PHE A 446 6.81 -1.94 5.74
N ASN A 447 7.17 -0.94 4.93
CA ASN A 447 8.01 0.18 5.32
C ASN A 447 7.27 1.26 6.14
N GLN A 448 6.07 0.97 6.65
CA GLN A 448 5.23 1.86 7.46
C GLN A 448 4.72 3.13 6.72
N ALA A 449 4.84 3.18 5.42
CA ALA A 449 4.27 4.22 4.57
C ALA A 449 2.80 3.87 4.25
N TYR A 450 1.95 3.88 5.28
CA TYR A 450 0.57 3.41 5.19
C TYR A 450 -0.30 4.31 4.31
N GLU A 451 -0.17 5.63 4.48
CA GLU A 451 -0.97 6.62 3.74
C GLU A 451 -0.82 6.48 2.22
N PRO A 452 0.38 6.41 1.61
CA PRO A 452 0.53 6.20 0.17
C PRO A 452 0.22 4.76 -0.28
N SER A 453 0.29 3.76 0.58
CA SER A 453 -0.01 2.36 0.21
C SER A 453 -1.51 2.11 0.03
N GLN A 454 -2.36 2.81 0.78
CA GLN A 454 -3.80 2.62 0.81
C GLN A 454 -4.46 2.78 -0.58
N PRO A 455 -4.27 3.89 -1.32
CA PRO A 455 -4.89 4.07 -2.63
C PRO A 455 -4.40 3.07 -3.68
N GLU A 456 -3.17 2.59 -3.57
CA GLU A 456 -2.63 1.55 -4.45
C GLU A 456 -3.37 0.21 -4.25
N PHE A 457 -3.52 -0.23 -3.00
CA PHE A 457 -4.32 -1.42 -2.67
C PHE A 457 -5.76 -1.27 -3.12
N GLU A 458 -6.38 -0.12 -2.84
CA GLU A 458 -7.76 0.16 -3.26
C GLU A 458 -7.92 0.10 -4.78
N SER A 459 -6.94 0.58 -5.53
CA SER A 459 -6.93 0.50 -7.00
C SER A 459 -6.89 -0.94 -7.49
N VAL A 460 -6.04 -1.79 -6.91
CA VAL A 460 -5.96 -3.22 -7.24
C VAL A 460 -7.30 -3.91 -6.98
N HIS A 461 -7.91 -3.64 -5.82
CA HIS A 461 -9.23 -4.17 -5.50
C HIS A 461 -10.29 -3.72 -6.51
N ARG A 462 -10.36 -2.44 -6.82
CA ARG A 462 -11.35 -1.85 -7.74
C ARG A 462 -11.26 -2.44 -9.15
N GLU A 463 -10.04 -2.71 -9.62
CA GLU A 463 -9.80 -3.25 -10.96
C GLU A 463 -10.12 -4.75 -11.08
N ALA A 464 -9.96 -5.51 -10.02
CA ALA A 464 -10.16 -6.96 -10.04
C ALA A 464 -10.77 -7.49 -8.73
N PRO A 465 -11.96 -7.03 -8.36
CA PRO A 465 -12.53 -7.34 -7.05
C PRO A 465 -12.83 -8.82 -6.81
N ASP A 466 -13.03 -9.59 -7.87
CA ASP A 466 -13.36 -11.03 -7.76
C ASP A 466 -12.13 -11.95 -7.85
N SER A 467 -10.92 -11.38 -7.90
CA SER A 467 -9.67 -12.12 -7.86
C SER A 467 -9.17 -12.28 -6.41
N GLU A 468 -8.34 -13.28 -6.17
CA GLU A 468 -7.66 -13.49 -4.88
C GLU A 468 -6.84 -12.25 -4.51
N LEU A 469 -6.03 -11.74 -5.45
CA LEU A 469 -5.24 -10.52 -5.25
C LEU A 469 -6.12 -9.30 -4.90
N GLY A 470 -7.28 -9.17 -5.54
CA GLY A 470 -8.22 -8.08 -5.27
C GLY A 470 -8.87 -8.18 -3.89
N SER A 471 -9.15 -9.39 -3.40
CA SER A 471 -9.65 -9.59 -2.05
C SER A 471 -8.59 -9.25 -1.00
N GLU A 472 -7.35 -9.69 -1.18
CA GLU A 472 -6.24 -9.34 -0.31
C GLU A 472 -5.99 -7.82 -0.30
N ALA A 473 -6.04 -7.20 -1.47
CA ALA A 473 -5.87 -5.75 -1.61
C ALA A 473 -6.92 -4.96 -0.81
N LEU A 474 -8.18 -5.39 -0.79
CA LEU A 474 -9.21 -4.75 0.05
C LEU A 474 -8.88 -4.86 1.53
N PHE A 475 -8.42 -6.03 1.98
CA PHE A 475 -8.00 -6.24 3.37
C PHE A 475 -6.86 -5.30 3.76
N TRP A 476 -5.80 -5.22 2.93
CA TRP A 476 -4.64 -4.39 3.22
C TRP A 476 -4.91 -2.90 3.07
N SER A 477 -5.83 -2.51 2.19
CA SER A 477 -6.36 -1.12 2.13
C SER A 477 -7.06 -0.74 3.43
N ALA A 478 -7.89 -1.65 3.97
CA ALA A 478 -8.58 -1.44 5.23
C ALA A 478 -7.59 -1.33 6.41
N ASP A 479 -6.57 -2.20 6.42
CA ASP A 479 -5.58 -2.16 7.48
C ASP A 479 -4.69 -0.90 7.40
N ALA A 480 -4.33 -0.44 6.20
CA ALA A 480 -3.63 0.82 6.01
C ALA A 480 -4.44 2.02 6.56
N ASN A 481 -5.76 2.06 6.32
CA ASN A 481 -6.65 3.05 6.95
C ASN A 481 -6.68 2.94 8.47
N TYR A 482 -6.65 1.71 9.01
CA TYR A 482 -6.56 1.51 10.46
C TYR A 482 -5.25 2.07 11.03
N GLN A 483 -4.11 1.82 10.37
CA GLN A 483 -2.80 2.29 10.81
C GLN A 483 -2.66 3.83 10.76
N THR A 484 -3.35 4.49 9.84
CA THR A 484 -3.39 5.96 9.73
C THR A 484 -4.40 6.61 10.68
N GLY A 485 -5.21 5.82 11.38
CA GLY A 485 -6.24 6.31 12.30
C GLY A 485 -7.60 6.61 11.63
N GLU A 486 -7.74 6.32 10.35
CA GLU A 486 -8.99 6.46 9.59
C GLU A 486 -9.93 5.28 9.88
N PHE A 487 -10.27 5.11 11.17
CA PHE A 487 -10.99 3.93 11.66
C PHE A 487 -12.37 3.72 11.02
N GLY A 488 -13.03 4.81 10.62
CA GLY A 488 -14.33 4.74 9.94
C GLY A 488 -14.21 4.13 8.54
N ALA A 489 -13.20 4.52 7.78
CA ALA A 489 -12.90 3.95 6.47
C ALA A 489 -12.47 2.47 6.61
N ALA A 490 -11.60 2.18 7.57
CA ALA A 490 -11.16 0.82 7.89
C ALA A 490 -12.35 -0.09 8.21
N ALA A 491 -13.25 0.34 9.10
CA ALA A 491 -14.45 -0.43 9.47
C ALA A 491 -15.34 -0.70 8.26
N SER A 492 -15.54 0.28 7.38
CA SER A 492 -16.33 0.12 6.16
C SER A 492 -15.73 -0.95 5.24
N GLN A 493 -14.41 -0.87 4.99
CA GLN A 493 -13.73 -1.79 4.08
C GLN A 493 -13.60 -3.21 4.67
N PHE A 494 -13.33 -3.37 5.99
CA PHE A 494 -13.36 -4.69 6.63
C PHE A 494 -14.76 -5.31 6.61
N SER A 495 -15.80 -4.50 6.79
CA SER A 495 -17.18 -4.97 6.67
C SER A 495 -17.50 -5.43 5.24
N GLU A 496 -17.10 -4.66 4.24
CA GLU A 496 -17.20 -5.07 2.83
C GLU A 496 -16.45 -6.38 2.55
N PHE A 497 -15.22 -6.50 3.06
CA PHE A 497 -14.41 -7.71 2.90
C PHE A 497 -15.13 -8.95 3.47
N ILE A 498 -15.64 -8.86 4.70
CA ILE A 498 -16.33 -9.97 5.37
C ILE A 498 -17.60 -10.37 4.60
N GLN A 499 -18.35 -9.39 4.09
CA GLN A 499 -19.59 -9.66 3.35
C GLN A 499 -19.31 -10.25 1.96
N ARG A 500 -18.30 -9.75 1.28
CA ARG A 500 -18.00 -10.16 -0.11
C ARG A 500 -17.22 -11.47 -0.17
N TYR A 501 -16.33 -11.72 0.80
CA TYR A 501 -15.43 -12.87 0.79
C TYR A 501 -15.55 -13.72 2.06
N PRO A 502 -16.76 -14.25 2.38
CA PRO A 502 -17.03 -14.91 3.66
C PRO A 502 -16.23 -16.19 3.92
N ASN A 503 -15.62 -16.76 2.89
CA ASN A 503 -14.81 -17.98 2.96
C ASN A 503 -13.30 -17.72 2.78
N HIS A 504 -12.88 -16.47 2.74
CA HIS A 504 -11.47 -16.13 2.60
C HIS A 504 -10.73 -16.43 3.90
N GLU A 505 -9.47 -16.88 3.81
CA GLU A 505 -8.66 -17.23 4.99
C GLU A 505 -8.47 -16.05 5.97
N MET A 506 -8.46 -14.81 5.46
CA MET A 506 -8.30 -13.60 6.26
C MET A 506 -9.60 -13.10 6.91
N VAL A 507 -10.75 -13.77 6.74
CA VAL A 507 -12.03 -13.33 7.33
C VAL A 507 -11.95 -13.21 8.85
N GLY A 508 -11.25 -14.13 9.51
CA GLY A 508 -11.00 -14.04 10.95
C GLY A 508 -10.27 -12.76 11.33
N ALA A 509 -9.16 -12.48 10.64
CA ALA A 509 -8.38 -11.24 10.85
C ALA A 509 -9.23 -9.99 10.57
N ALA A 510 -10.02 -10.00 9.49
CA ALA A 510 -10.90 -8.89 9.15
C ALA A 510 -11.95 -8.61 10.25
N LYS A 511 -12.57 -9.66 10.84
CA LYS A 511 -13.52 -9.51 11.96
C LYS A 511 -12.85 -8.93 13.20
N TYR A 512 -11.65 -9.41 13.52
CA TYR A 512 -10.87 -8.86 14.62
C TYR A 512 -10.55 -7.38 14.40
N SER A 513 -10.02 -7.02 13.21
CA SER A 513 -9.67 -5.65 12.87
C SER A 513 -10.91 -4.73 12.74
N LEU A 514 -12.06 -5.26 12.29
CA LEU A 514 -13.33 -4.54 12.28
C LEU A 514 -13.75 -4.16 13.70
N GLY A 515 -13.72 -5.14 14.61
CA GLY A 515 -14.05 -4.89 16.00
C GLY A 515 -13.14 -3.88 16.65
N TRP A 516 -11.84 -3.94 16.37
CA TRP A 516 -10.87 -2.95 16.82
C TRP A 516 -11.12 -1.57 16.20
N SER A 517 -11.49 -1.49 14.92
CA SER A 517 -11.81 -0.21 14.27
C SER A 517 -12.98 0.50 14.98
N TYR A 518 -14.06 -0.21 15.24
CA TYR A 518 -15.18 0.34 15.99
C TYR A 518 -14.78 0.70 17.44
N PHE A 519 -13.98 -0.14 18.08
CA PHE A 519 -13.48 0.13 19.43
C PHE A 519 -12.67 1.43 19.49
N MET A 520 -11.78 1.66 18.52
CA MET A 520 -10.98 2.89 18.43
C MET A 520 -11.81 4.14 18.13
N MET A 521 -12.95 3.98 17.44
CA MET A 521 -13.94 5.06 17.24
C MET A 521 -14.76 5.36 18.51
N GLY A 522 -14.68 4.53 19.53
CA GLY A 522 -15.56 4.58 20.70
C GLY A 522 -16.95 4.02 20.44
N ASP A 523 -17.18 3.38 19.31
CA ASP A 523 -18.42 2.71 18.94
C ASP A 523 -18.41 1.29 19.51
N PHE A 524 -18.57 1.23 20.82
CA PHE A 524 -18.48 -0.04 21.57
C PHE A 524 -19.65 -0.99 21.28
N GLU A 525 -20.78 -0.49 20.84
CA GLU A 525 -21.94 -1.30 20.48
C GLU A 525 -21.61 -2.14 19.22
N ASN A 526 -21.12 -1.50 18.16
CA ASN A 526 -20.77 -2.19 16.92
C ASN A 526 -19.45 -2.98 17.01
N ALA A 527 -18.60 -2.70 18.00
CA ALA A 527 -17.35 -3.43 18.21
C ALA A 527 -17.57 -4.86 18.73
N THR A 528 -18.65 -5.11 19.50
CA THR A 528 -18.85 -6.38 20.21
C THR A 528 -19.11 -7.55 19.28
N ASP A 529 -20.01 -7.42 18.31
CA ASP A 529 -20.43 -8.53 17.45
C ASP A 529 -19.28 -9.10 16.60
N PRO A 530 -18.49 -8.32 15.89
CA PRO A 530 -17.34 -8.83 15.13
C PRO A 530 -16.30 -9.55 16.01
N LEU A 531 -16.04 -9.02 17.21
CA LEU A 531 -15.09 -9.63 18.15
C LEU A 531 -15.62 -10.95 18.72
N ILE A 532 -16.91 -11.02 19.04
CA ILE A 532 -17.56 -12.25 19.51
C ILE A 532 -17.57 -13.30 18.39
N ASP A 533 -17.88 -12.90 17.17
CA ASP A 533 -17.86 -13.81 16.02
C ASP A 533 -16.45 -14.31 15.71
N PHE A 534 -15.45 -13.43 15.79
CA PHE A 534 -14.04 -13.83 15.71
C PHE A 534 -13.72 -14.86 16.81
N LEU A 535 -14.02 -14.58 18.07
CA LEU A 535 -13.70 -15.42 19.21
C LEU A 535 -14.34 -16.82 19.12
N ASN A 536 -15.59 -16.89 18.64
CA ASN A 536 -16.35 -18.15 18.52
C ASN A 536 -15.82 -19.05 17.40
N ASN A 537 -15.16 -18.48 16.39
CA ASN A 537 -14.63 -19.19 15.22
C ASN A 537 -13.10 -19.23 15.22
N TYR A 538 -12.46 -18.77 16.30
CA TYR A 538 -11.01 -18.73 16.39
C TYR A 538 -10.43 -20.14 16.60
N ASP A 539 -9.63 -20.57 15.65
CA ASP A 539 -8.83 -21.78 15.73
C ASP A 539 -7.37 -21.38 15.94
N PRO A 540 -6.83 -21.55 17.17
CA PRO A 540 -5.47 -21.11 17.45
C PRO A 540 -4.45 -21.96 16.67
N PRO A 541 -3.48 -21.33 16.00
CA PRO A 541 -2.38 -22.06 15.39
C PRO A 541 -1.54 -22.77 16.46
N ASP A 542 -0.88 -23.86 16.08
CA ASP A 542 -0.04 -24.69 16.99
C ASP A 542 0.99 -23.86 17.79
N ILE A 543 1.46 -22.74 17.22
CA ILE A 543 2.32 -21.76 17.87
C ILE A 543 1.69 -20.38 17.70
N ALA A 544 0.85 -19.97 18.64
CA ALA A 544 0.33 -18.61 18.69
C ALA A 544 1.37 -17.67 19.33
N LEU A 545 2.01 -16.82 18.54
CA LEU A 545 2.93 -15.79 19.02
C LEU A 545 2.21 -14.65 19.76
N PHE A 546 0.91 -14.49 19.52
CA PHE A 546 0.08 -13.45 20.10
C PHE A 546 -1.19 -14.06 20.71
N PRO A 547 -1.58 -13.69 21.93
CA PRO A 547 -2.75 -14.25 22.61
C PRO A 547 -4.07 -13.61 22.11
N TYR A 548 -4.41 -13.81 20.84
CA TYR A 548 -5.63 -13.24 20.22
C TYR A 548 -6.90 -13.54 21.02
N GLU A 549 -7.04 -14.76 21.52
CA GLU A 549 -8.19 -15.15 22.33
C GLU A 549 -8.29 -14.32 23.61
N THR A 550 -7.18 -14.15 24.30
CA THR A 550 -7.10 -13.36 25.53
C THR A 550 -7.38 -11.88 25.24
N ASP A 551 -6.75 -11.31 24.24
CA ASP A 551 -6.95 -9.92 23.86
C ASP A 551 -8.40 -9.66 23.43
N THR A 552 -8.95 -10.50 22.57
CA THR A 552 -10.34 -10.37 22.11
C THR A 552 -11.32 -10.41 23.28
N ARG A 553 -11.16 -11.33 24.22
CA ARG A 553 -12.01 -11.38 25.42
C ARG A 553 -11.92 -10.12 26.25
N LEU A 554 -10.71 -9.59 26.41
CA LEU A 554 -10.51 -8.33 27.13
C LEU A 554 -11.20 -7.17 26.42
N ARG A 555 -11.07 -7.06 25.09
CA ARG A 555 -11.71 -5.99 24.30
C ARG A 555 -13.23 -6.08 24.32
N ILE A 556 -13.80 -7.29 24.21
CA ILE A 556 -15.24 -7.47 24.37
C ILE A 556 -15.67 -7.03 25.77
N GLY A 557 -14.94 -7.43 26.80
CA GLY A 557 -15.18 -6.99 28.17
C GLY A 557 -15.13 -5.47 28.31
N ASP A 558 -14.11 -4.82 27.74
CA ASP A 558 -13.95 -3.37 27.74
C ASP A 558 -15.09 -2.66 27.00
N ALA A 559 -15.54 -3.19 25.85
CA ALA A 559 -16.65 -2.65 25.10
C ALA A 559 -17.97 -2.74 25.89
N PHE A 560 -18.29 -3.87 26.51
CA PHE A 560 -19.45 -3.99 27.38
C PHE A 560 -19.35 -3.11 28.62
N PHE A 561 -18.17 -3.00 29.20
CA PHE A 561 -17.94 -2.11 30.36
C PHE A 561 -18.21 -0.66 30.00
N ALA A 562 -17.73 -0.19 28.85
CA ALA A 562 -17.95 1.17 28.35
C ALA A 562 -19.43 1.48 28.09
N GLN A 563 -20.19 0.47 27.63
CA GLN A 563 -21.65 0.55 27.45
C GLN A 563 -22.45 0.50 28.78
N GLY A 564 -21.77 0.29 29.92
CA GLY A 564 -22.42 0.12 31.22
C GLY A 564 -23.01 -1.28 31.45
N GLN A 565 -22.77 -2.23 30.57
CA GLN A 565 -23.21 -3.62 30.64
C GLN A 565 -22.22 -4.44 31.49
N TYR A 566 -22.14 -4.08 32.78
CA TYR A 566 -21.10 -4.60 33.68
C TYR A 566 -21.22 -6.09 33.98
N ARG A 567 -22.38 -6.69 33.79
CA ARG A 567 -22.59 -8.13 34.00
C ARG A 567 -21.97 -8.92 32.84
N GLU A 568 -22.23 -8.49 31.65
CA GLU A 568 -21.69 -9.05 30.41
C GLU A 568 -20.15 -8.89 30.39
N ALA A 569 -19.66 -7.70 30.70
CA ALA A 569 -18.23 -7.44 30.85
C ALA A 569 -17.56 -8.39 31.84
N LEU A 570 -18.22 -8.63 32.99
CA LEU A 570 -17.73 -9.52 34.05
C LEU A 570 -17.52 -10.95 33.56
N GLU A 571 -18.37 -11.47 32.68
CA GLU A 571 -18.25 -12.83 32.13
C GLU A 571 -16.95 -12.96 31.30
N TYR A 572 -16.70 -12.04 30.41
CA TYR A 572 -15.49 -12.05 29.56
C TYR A 572 -14.20 -11.84 30.36
N TYR A 573 -14.20 -10.88 31.29
CA TYR A 573 -13.04 -10.66 32.15
C TYR A 573 -12.76 -11.87 33.05
N THR A 574 -13.80 -12.49 33.61
CA THR A 574 -13.64 -13.66 34.49
C THR A 574 -13.05 -14.85 33.76
N ALA A 575 -13.43 -15.04 32.49
CA ALA A 575 -12.91 -16.10 31.66
C ALA A 575 -11.41 -15.89 31.32
N THR A 576 -10.90 -14.65 31.47
CA THR A 576 -9.52 -14.29 31.13
C THR A 576 -8.58 -14.28 32.36
N ILE A 577 -9.13 -14.39 33.57
CA ILE A 577 -8.32 -14.48 34.81
C ILE A 577 -7.38 -15.70 34.71
N GLY A 578 -6.11 -15.48 34.89
CA GLY A 578 -5.06 -16.52 34.84
C GLY A 578 -4.37 -16.65 33.49
N ALA A 579 -4.82 -15.91 32.48
CA ALA A 579 -4.08 -15.78 31.23
C ALA A 579 -2.81 -14.94 31.44
N GLU A 580 -1.76 -15.27 30.71
CA GLU A 580 -0.54 -14.48 30.63
C GLU A 580 -0.21 -14.24 29.16
N PRO A 581 -0.14 -12.96 28.74
CA PRO A 581 -0.40 -11.72 29.48
C PRO A 581 -1.90 -11.40 29.62
N GLY A 582 -2.26 -10.47 30.53
CA GLY A 582 -3.59 -9.84 30.61
C GLY A 582 -4.49 -10.31 31.77
N GLY A 583 -4.12 -11.38 32.50
CA GLY A 583 -4.90 -11.88 33.62
C GLY A 583 -4.98 -10.93 34.81
N ASP A 584 -3.98 -10.11 35.03
CA ASP A 584 -3.95 -9.04 36.02
C ASP A 584 -4.93 -7.91 35.65
N TYR A 585 -4.93 -7.50 34.38
CA TYR A 585 -5.89 -6.53 33.85
C TYR A 585 -7.32 -7.06 33.93
N ALA A 586 -7.53 -8.31 33.54
CA ALA A 586 -8.84 -8.97 33.67
C ALA A 586 -9.35 -8.93 35.11
N MET A 587 -8.51 -9.30 36.09
CA MET A 587 -8.89 -9.30 37.51
C MET A 587 -9.16 -7.88 38.04
N TYR A 588 -8.40 -6.90 37.54
CA TYR A 588 -8.64 -5.49 37.86
C TYR A 588 -10.02 -5.04 37.36
N GLN A 589 -10.35 -5.39 36.11
CA GLN A 589 -11.64 -5.04 35.51
C GLN A 589 -12.82 -5.82 36.10
N VAL A 590 -12.61 -7.05 36.54
CA VAL A 590 -13.59 -7.78 37.33
C VAL A 590 -13.95 -7.03 38.65
N ALA A 591 -12.93 -6.52 39.35
CA ALA A 591 -13.13 -5.70 40.53
C ALA A 591 -13.88 -4.39 40.21
N ASN A 592 -13.51 -3.70 39.14
CA ASN A 592 -14.18 -2.49 38.68
C ASN A 592 -15.65 -2.77 38.30
N SER A 593 -15.91 -3.88 37.60
CA SER A 593 -17.26 -4.27 37.19
C SER A 593 -18.13 -4.51 38.44
N HIS A 594 -17.62 -5.20 39.46
CA HIS A 594 -18.31 -5.33 40.73
C HIS A 594 -18.59 -3.97 41.41
N TYR A 595 -17.59 -3.06 41.40
CA TYR A 595 -17.76 -1.72 41.97
C TYR A 595 -18.87 -0.94 41.25
N ARG A 596 -18.86 -0.96 39.90
CA ARG A 596 -19.87 -0.27 39.09
C ARG A 596 -21.29 -0.85 39.31
N MET A 597 -21.39 -2.12 39.68
CA MET A 597 -22.66 -2.77 40.08
C MET A 597 -23.02 -2.54 41.56
N ASN A 598 -22.31 -1.65 42.28
CA ASN A 598 -22.47 -1.44 43.73
C ASN A 598 -22.20 -2.68 44.61
N ARG A 599 -21.47 -3.68 44.08
CA ARG A 599 -21.05 -4.87 44.84
C ARG A 599 -19.69 -4.62 45.47
N ASN A 600 -19.68 -3.71 46.42
CA ASN A 600 -18.46 -3.16 47.01
C ASN A 600 -17.58 -4.20 47.72
N PHE A 601 -18.21 -5.16 48.40
CA PHE A 601 -17.52 -6.26 49.09
C PHE A 601 -16.77 -7.17 48.09
N GLU A 602 -17.42 -7.55 47.00
CA GLU A 602 -16.84 -8.35 45.94
C GLU A 602 -15.71 -7.59 45.23
N ALA A 603 -15.92 -6.30 44.95
CA ALA A 603 -14.89 -5.43 44.35
C ALA A 603 -13.62 -5.42 45.21
N VAL A 604 -13.74 -5.09 46.49
CA VAL A 604 -12.62 -5.09 47.44
C VAL A 604 -11.94 -6.48 47.49
N THR A 605 -12.74 -7.54 47.49
CA THR A 605 -12.21 -8.91 47.50
C THR A 605 -11.35 -9.21 46.27
N GLN A 606 -11.80 -8.79 45.06
CA GLN A 606 -11.07 -9.04 43.84
C GLN A 606 -9.81 -8.13 43.72
N PHE A 607 -9.87 -6.85 44.11
CA PHE A 607 -8.68 -6.02 44.21
C PHE A 607 -7.61 -6.61 45.13
N ARG A 608 -8.00 -7.07 46.34
CA ARG A 608 -7.07 -7.73 47.25
C ARG A 608 -6.54 -9.06 46.70
N ARG A 609 -7.36 -9.79 45.93
CA ARG A 609 -6.93 -10.99 45.24
C ARG A 609 -5.88 -10.68 44.16
N LEU A 610 -6.07 -9.60 43.36
CA LEU A 610 -5.09 -9.11 42.41
C LEU A 610 -3.75 -8.87 43.08
N LEU A 611 -3.74 -8.07 44.16
CA LEU A 611 -2.53 -7.75 44.92
C LEU A 611 -1.74 -8.98 45.41
N ARG A 612 -2.44 -10.07 45.65
CA ARG A 612 -1.85 -11.34 46.13
C ARG A 612 -1.34 -12.20 44.99
N ILE A 613 -2.11 -12.32 43.91
CA ILE A 613 -1.81 -13.23 42.76
C ILE A 613 -0.83 -12.62 41.80
N TYR A 614 -0.93 -11.31 41.55
CA TYR A 614 -0.09 -10.59 40.60
C TYR A 614 0.78 -9.52 41.29
N PRO A 615 1.76 -9.94 42.10
CA PRO A 615 2.56 -9.02 42.94
C PRO A 615 3.46 -8.09 42.12
N TYR A 616 3.64 -8.37 40.81
CA TYR A 616 4.46 -7.57 39.89
C TYR A 616 3.62 -6.80 38.86
N SER A 617 2.30 -6.83 38.96
CA SER A 617 1.42 -6.07 38.05
C SER A 617 1.63 -4.56 38.21
N SER A 618 1.59 -3.84 37.11
CA SER A 618 1.59 -2.37 37.08
C SER A 618 0.32 -1.77 37.67
N LEU A 619 -0.74 -2.56 37.82
CA LEU A 619 -2.05 -2.11 38.33
C LEU A 619 -2.15 -2.19 39.87
N ARG A 620 -1.14 -2.70 40.56
CA ARG A 620 -1.20 -2.94 42.02
C ARG A 620 -1.40 -1.66 42.84
N GLU A 621 -0.77 -0.55 42.47
CA GLU A 621 -0.91 0.72 43.14
C GLU A 621 -2.34 1.23 43.06
N GLN A 622 -2.88 1.21 41.85
CA GLN A 622 -4.24 1.60 41.59
C GLN A 622 -5.26 0.65 42.27
N ALA A 623 -4.98 -0.67 42.27
CA ALA A 623 -5.84 -1.65 42.93
C ALA A 623 -5.89 -1.43 44.46
N GLN A 624 -4.75 -1.19 45.12
CA GLN A 624 -4.70 -0.86 46.54
C GLN A 624 -5.44 0.45 46.85
N TYR A 625 -5.23 1.47 46.00
CA TYR A 625 -5.92 2.74 46.14
C TYR A 625 -7.44 2.57 45.99
N ASN A 626 -7.91 1.79 45.00
CA ASN A 626 -9.34 1.54 44.79
C ASN A 626 -10.01 0.83 45.97
N VAL A 627 -9.28 -0.02 46.72
CA VAL A 627 -9.80 -0.61 47.96
C VAL A 627 -10.15 0.50 48.98
N ALA A 628 -9.21 1.45 49.19
CA ALA A 628 -9.43 2.57 50.08
C ALA A 628 -10.57 3.48 49.59
N TYR A 629 -10.58 3.80 48.29
CA TYR A 629 -11.57 4.66 47.69
C TYR A 629 -13.00 4.10 47.78
N ILE A 630 -13.19 2.79 47.67
CA ILE A 630 -14.47 2.14 47.88
C ILE A 630 -14.94 2.33 49.32
N TYR A 631 -14.05 2.18 50.33
CA TYR A 631 -14.41 2.41 51.71
C TYR A 631 -14.81 3.86 51.97
N MET A 632 -14.07 4.82 51.35
CA MET A 632 -14.39 6.23 51.48
C MET A 632 -15.78 6.55 50.89
N ASN A 633 -16.09 6.05 49.68
CA ASN A 633 -17.36 6.30 49.02
C ASN A 633 -18.54 5.61 49.69
N THR A 634 -18.28 4.59 50.52
CA THR A 634 -19.33 3.92 51.29
C THR A 634 -19.50 4.48 52.69
N GLY A 635 -18.82 5.59 53.01
CA GLY A 635 -18.89 6.27 54.30
C GLY A 635 -18.12 5.56 55.45
N ASN A 636 -17.29 4.58 55.08
CA ASN A 636 -16.45 3.87 56.09
C ASN A 636 -15.10 4.56 56.18
N PHE A 637 -15.10 5.83 56.66
CA PHE A 637 -13.95 6.70 56.62
C PHE A 637 -12.75 6.18 57.42
N ASP A 638 -12.93 5.62 58.56
CA ASP A 638 -11.83 5.04 59.35
C ASP A 638 -11.13 3.91 58.58
N GLN A 639 -11.86 3.01 57.94
CA GLN A 639 -11.30 1.95 57.13
C GLN A 639 -10.62 2.52 55.85
N ALA A 640 -11.19 3.56 55.27
CA ALA A 640 -10.61 4.24 54.10
C ALA A 640 -9.22 4.82 54.45
N VAL A 641 -9.12 5.52 55.55
CA VAL A 641 -7.86 6.09 56.07
C VAL A 641 -6.80 5.00 56.28
N GLU A 642 -7.15 3.89 56.87
CA GLU A 642 -6.21 2.75 57.07
C GLU A 642 -5.72 2.20 55.74
N GLU A 643 -6.59 1.99 54.78
CA GLU A 643 -6.22 1.46 53.44
C GLU A 643 -5.45 2.48 52.60
N PHE A 644 -5.76 3.79 52.70
CA PHE A 644 -4.96 4.83 52.07
C PHE A 644 -3.56 4.92 52.67
N ARG A 645 -3.42 4.81 53.99
CA ARG A 645 -2.11 4.71 54.66
C ARG A 645 -1.33 3.48 54.20
N GLU A 646 -2.00 2.38 53.88
CA GLU A 646 -1.38 1.22 53.27
C GLU A 646 -0.84 1.50 51.87
N VAL A 647 -1.52 2.32 51.05
CA VAL A 647 -0.99 2.80 49.76
C VAL A 647 0.30 3.57 49.94
N ILE A 648 0.30 4.54 50.84
CA ILE A 648 1.48 5.38 51.18
C ILE A 648 2.65 4.51 51.63
N ARG A 649 2.37 3.54 52.53
CA ARG A 649 3.41 2.65 53.08
C ARG A 649 4.03 1.73 52.03
N ARG A 650 3.22 1.18 51.12
CA ARG A 650 3.69 0.25 50.10
C ARG A 650 4.33 0.93 48.91
N TYR A 651 3.88 2.11 48.58
CA TYR A 651 4.26 2.81 47.36
C TYR A 651 4.70 4.25 47.64
N PRO A 652 5.68 4.46 48.54
CA PRO A 652 6.08 5.80 48.96
C PRO A 652 6.65 6.61 47.82
N GLY A 653 6.34 7.90 47.80
CA GLY A 653 6.81 8.84 46.78
C GLY A 653 6.17 8.73 45.38
N THR A 654 5.19 7.83 45.23
CA THR A 654 4.43 7.75 43.98
C THR A 654 3.28 8.74 43.95
N GLU A 655 2.75 9.04 42.75
CA GLU A 655 1.56 9.90 42.62
C GLU A 655 0.32 9.27 43.27
N TRP A 656 0.27 7.92 43.34
CA TRP A 656 -0.78 7.23 44.09
C TRP A 656 -0.70 7.45 45.60
N ALA A 657 0.53 7.56 46.16
CA ALA A 657 0.72 7.90 47.55
C ALA A 657 0.30 9.35 47.85
N ALA A 658 0.64 10.30 46.98
CA ALA A 658 0.17 11.68 47.08
C ALA A 658 -1.36 11.77 47.00
N ARG A 659 -1.96 11.07 46.07
CA ARG A 659 -3.42 10.97 45.93
C ARG A 659 -4.09 10.33 47.17
N ALA A 660 -3.47 9.29 47.69
CA ALA A 660 -3.95 8.65 48.92
C ALA A 660 -3.88 9.59 50.10
N GLN A 661 -2.77 10.35 50.28
CA GLN A 661 -2.63 11.34 51.32
C GLN A 661 -3.69 12.44 51.22
N TYR A 662 -3.97 12.94 50.00
CA TYR A 662 -5.05 13.88 49.75
C TYR A 662 -6.42 13.29 50.18
N ASN A 663 -6.74 12.04 49.76
CA ASN A 663 -8.01 11.39 50.09
C ASN A 663 -8.12 10.97 51.58
N ILE A 664 -7.02 10.90 52.35
CA ILE A 664 -7.10 10.81 53.80
C ILE A 664 -7.69 12.11 54.35
N GLY A 665 -7.23 13.26 53.84
CA GLY A 665 -7.82 14.56 54.13
C GLY A 665 -9.32 14.62 53.81
N ASP A 666 -9.71 14.18 52.60
CA ASP A 666 -11.11 14.07 52.18
C ASP A 666 -11.94 13.17 53.11
N SER A 667 -11.35 12.05 53.50
CA SER A 667 -12.03 11.08 54.42
C SER A 667 -12.34 11.73 55.78
N TYR A 668 -11.38 12.46 56.36
CA TYR A 668 -11.61 13.19 57.60
C TYR A 668 -12.58 14.37 57.41
N TYR A 669 -12.47 15.09 56.30
CA TYR A 669 -13.40 16.17 55.98
C TYR A 669 -14.86 15.63 55.90
N ASN A 670 -15.09 14.56 55.18
CA ASN A 670 -16.39 13.92 55.04
C ASN A 670 -16.88 13.29 56.34
N ALA A 671 -15.98 12.90 57.23
CA ALA A 671 -16.28 12.46 58.60
C ALA A 671 -16.63 13.63 59.54
N GLY A 672 -16.43 14.89 59.10
CA GLY A 672 -16.66 16.09 59.94
C GLY A 672 -15.49 16.45 60.86
N ASP A 673 -14.37 15.77 60.73
CA ASP A 673 -13.16 16.05 61.53
C ASP A 673 -12.24 17.01 60.73
N PHE A 674 -12.61 18.27 60.72
CA PHE A 674 -11.94 19.31 59.91
C PHE A 674 -10.49 19.58 60.35
N GLU A 675 -10.22 19.43 61.62
CA GLU A 675 -8.87 19.61 62.13
C GLU A 675 -7.88 18.59 61.58
N ARG A 676 -8.24 17.31 61.66
CA ARG A 676 -7.42 16.25 61.04
C ARG A 676 -7.38 16.35 59.53
N ALA A 677 -8.49 16.79 58.89
CA ALA A 677 -8.47 17.02 57.43
C ALA A 677 -7.40 18.03 57.05
N ILE A 678 -7.35 19.19 57.75
CA ILE A 678 -6.34 20.22 57.52
C ILE A 678 -4.92 19.64 57.69
N GLU A 679 -4.67 18.87 58.76
CA GLU A 679 -3.37 18.24 59.01
C GLU A 679 -2.93 17.31 57.87
N GLU A 680 -3.84 16.45 57.42
CA GLU A 680 -3.53 15.48 56.36
C GLU A 680 -3.39 16.13 54.98
N TYR A 681 -4.16 17.20 54.69
CA TYR A 681 -3.92 17.98 53.45
C TYR A 681 -2.59 18.73 53.51
N ARG A 682 -2.15 19.26 54.69
CA ARG A 682 -0.82 19.86 54.84
C ARG A 682 0.30 18.83 54.56
N GLN A 683 0.12 17.60 54.94
CA GLN A 683 1.10 16.56 54.63
C GLN A 683 1.26 16.34 53.12
N VAL A 684 0.23 16.59 52.29
CA VAL A 684 0.40 16.57 50.83
C VAL A 684 1.39 17.65 50.39
N LEU A 685 1.30 18.85 50.99
CA LEU A 685 2.19 19.96 50.64
C LEU A 685 3.64 19.69 51.06
N GLU A 686 3.82 19.06 52.21
CA GLU A 686 5.13 18.76 52.78
C GLU A 686 5.82 17.57 52.14
N GLU A 687 5.10 16.45 52.00
CA GLU A 687 5.66 15.16 51.59
C GLU A 687 5.68 15.00 50.07
N TYR A 688 4.75 15.67 49.34
CA TYR A 688 4.55 15.53 47.91
C TYR A 688 4.52 16.87 47.14
N PRO A 689 5.48 17.80 47.36
CA PRO A 689 5.43 19.18 46.85
C PRO A 689 5.44 19.30 45.30
N ARG A 690 5.67 18.16 44.59
CA ARG A 690 5.65 18.08 43.12
C ARG A 690 4.40 17.41 42.55
N SER A 691 3.53 16.91 43.43
CA SER A 691 2.30 16.25 43.00
C SER A 691 1.31 17.23 42.40
N ARG A 692 0.49 16.73 41.49
CA ARG A 692 -0.64 17.49 40.98
C ARG A 692 -1.73 17.79 42.01
N TYR A 693 -1.78 17.03 43.13
CA TYR A 693 -2.75 17.20 44.21
C TYR A 693 -2.44 18.35 45.18
N ILE A 694 -1.39 19.13 44.96
CA ILE A 694 -1.06 20.32 45.77
C ILE A 694 -2.17 21.35 45.74
N ILE A 695 -2.74 21.60 44.55
CA ILE A 695 -3.80 22.59 44.36
C ILE A 695 -5.04 22.17 45.11
N GLU A 696 -5.45 20.93 44.90
CA GLU A 696 -6.61 20.36 45.58
C GLU A 696 -6.44 20.28 47.10
N ALA A 697 -5.21 20.03 47.58
CA ALA A 697 -4.92 20.03 49.01
C ALA A 697 -5.00 21.44 49.62
N ILE A 698 -4.51 22.48 48.95
CA ILE A 698 -4.66 23.87 49.36
C ILE A 698 -6.15 24.26 49.41
N ASP A 699 -6.90 23.96 48.38
CA ASP A 699 -8.36 24.19 48.34
C ASP A 699 -9.06 23.40 49.47
N GLY A 700 -8.65 22.13 49.71
CA GLY A 700 -9.16 21.29 50.80
C GLY A 700 -8.92 21.89 52.19
N ILE A 701 -7.74 22.44 52.43
CA ILE A 701 -7.42 23.18 53.67
C ILE A 701 -8.36 24.37 53.86
N GLN A 702 -8.55 25.16 52.80
CA GLN A 702 -9.43 26.33 52.83
C GLN A 702 -10.87 25.93 53.17
N PHE A 703 -11.41 24.91 52.47
CA PHE A 703 -12.77 24.41 52.73
C PHE A 703 -12.91 23.84 54.14
N ALA A 704 -11.89 23.14 54.65
CA ALA A 704 -11.91 22.59 55.97
C ALA A 704 -11.85 23.68 57.05
N GLN A 705 -11.05 24.74 56.84
CA GLN A 705 -10.97 25.91 57.76
C GLN A 705 -12.32 26.65 57.80
N LEU A 706 -12.94 26.90 56.64
CA LEU A 706 -14.28 27.53 56.60
C LEU A 706 -15.34 26.66 57.30
N SER A 707 -15.30 25.36 57.08
CA SER A 707 -16.22 24.41 57.72
C SER A 707 -16.02 24.29 59.22
N ALA A 708 -14.78 24.53 59.69
CA ALA A 708 -14.43 24.61 61.11
C ALA A 708 -14.79 25.99 61.77
N GLY A 709 -15.35 26.92 60.98
CA GLY A 709 -15.76 28.24 61.49
C GLY A 709 -14.56 29.22 61.71
N ARG A 710 -13.48 29.00 61.01
CA ARG A 710 -12.28 29.89 61.06
C ARG A 710 -12.43 30.93 59.93
N ASP A 711 -12.39 32.22 60.28
CA ASP A 711 -12.34 33.30 59.29
C ASP A 711 -10.97 33.34 58.60
N ASP A 712 -11.03 33.36 57.31
CA ASP A 712 -10.03 33.66 56.26
C ASP A 712 -8.54 33.61 56.65
N THR A 713 -7.94 32.38 56.55
CA THR A 713 -6.49 32.15 56.61
C THR A 713 -6.03 31.48 55.29
N SER A 714 -6.83 31.60 54.24
CA SER A 714 -6.61 30.90 52.98
C SER A 714 -5.38 31.35 52.21
N THR A 715 -5.05 32.64 52.30
CA THR A 715 -3.89 33.26 51.67
C THR A 715 -2.59 32.77 52.29
N ASP A 716 -2.57 32.54 53.62
CA ASP A 716 -1.36 32.19 54.34
C ASP A 716 -0.76 30.84 53.91
N VAL A 717 -1.61 29.85 53.65
CA VAL A 717 -1.15 28.50 53.26
C VAL A 717 -0.55 28.49 51.85
N LEU A 718 -1.15 29.24 50.92
CA LEU A 718 -0.62 29.36 49.56
C LEU A 718 0.71 30.11 49.59
N GLU A 719 0.79 31.21 50.34
CA GLU A 719 2.02 32.02 50.47
C GLU A 719 3.13 31.21 51.14
N GLU A 720 2.82 30.41 52.17
CA GLU A 720 3.75 29.52 52.84
C GLU A 720 4.31 28.47 51.82
N PHE A 721 3.43 27.79 51.06
CA PHE A 721 3.87 26.85 50.06
C PHE A 721 4.74 27.45 48.95
N LEU A 722 4.38 28.67 48.50
CA LEU A 722 5.13 29.39 47.48
C LEU A 722 6.49 29.87 47.98
N ALA A 723 6.61 30.21 49.29
CA ALA A 723 7.86 30.59 49.93
C ALA A 723 8.81 29.37 50.11
N ASP A 724 8.26 28.23 50.51
CA ASP A 724 9.03 27.00 50.72
C ASP A 724 9.44 26.30 49.41
N ASN A 725 8.68 26.47 48.34
CA ASN A 725 8.90 25.82 47.06
C ASN A 725 9.08 26.82 45.89
N PRO A 726 9.97 27.81 45.98
CA PRO A 726 10.01 28.93 45.05
C PRO A 726 10.31 28.56 43.60
N THR A 727 10.93 27.43 43.35
CA THR A 727 11.37 26.99 42.02
C THR A 727 10.64 25.71 41.52
N SER A 728 9.63 25.25 42.26
CA SER A 728 8.88 24.04 41.83
C SER A 728 7.95 24.38 40.68
N ALA A 729 7.77 23.40 39.75
CA ALA A 729 6.82 23.52 38.63
C ALA A 729 5.38 23.73 39.14
N THR A 730 5.04 23.22 40.30
CA THR A 730 3.73 23.36 40.93
C THR A 730 3.55 24.81 41.48
N ALA A 731 4.54 25.36 42.17
CA ALA A 731 4.52 26.73 42.62
C ALA A 731 4.46 27.71 41.44
N ASP A 732 5.14 27.41 40.35
CA ASP A 732 5.09 28.19 39.14
C ASP A 732 3.65 28.21 38.53
N ARG A 733 2.99 27.07 38.42
CA ARG A 733 1.58 26.99 37.98
C ARG A 733 0.61 27.69 38.94
N LEU A 734 0.85 27.61 40.25
CA LEU A 734 0.00 28.27 41.22
C LEU A 734 0.11 29.80 41.10
N ARG A 735 1.30 30.34 40.92
CA ARG A 735 1.48 31.80 40.70
C ARG A 735 0.81 32.28 39.43
N PHE A 736 0.93 31.47 38.37
CA PHE A 736 0.21 31.75 37.10
C PHE A 736 -1.31 31.74 37.32
N ARG A 737 -1.84 30.72 37.98
CA ARG A 737 -3.29 30.60 38.29
C ARG A 737 -3.77 31.75 39.21
N GLN A 738 -2.94 32.20 40.15
CA GLN A 738 -3.27 33.37 40.97
C GLN A 738 -3.43 34.63 40.13
N ALA A 739 -2.51 34.89 39.21
CA ALA A 739 -2.61 36.02 38.29
C ALA A 739 -3.85 35.88 37.36
N GLU A 740 -4.12 34.68 36.90
CA GLU A 740 -5.31 34.37 36.06
C GLU A 740 -6.63 34.56 36.82
N ASN A 741 -6.71 34.13 38.08
CA ASN A 741 -7.88 34.38 38.94
C ASN A 741 -8.17 35.87 39.13
N VAL A 742 -7.14 36.68 39.32
CA VAL A 742 -7.26 38.15 39.45
C VAL A 742 -7.75 38.74 38.11
N PHE A 743 -7.25 38.24 36.99
CA PHE A 743 -7.72 38.63 35.67
C PHE A 743 -9.22 38.30 35.47
N GLN A 744 -9.63 37.07 35.81
CA GLN A 744 -11.01 36.64 35.72
C GLN A 744 -11.97 37.42 36.66
N ALA A 745 -11.46 37.86 37.79
CA ALA A 745 -12.20 38.73 38.72
C ALA A 745 -12.42 40.16 38.18
N GLY A 746 -11.79 40.51 37.06
CA GLY A 746 -11.91 41.82 36.42
C GLY A 746 -11.03 42.92 37.02
N ASP A 747 -10.15 42.62 37.99
CA ASP A 747 -9.15 43.57 38.49
C ASP A 747 -7.92 43.55 37.57
N TYR A 748 -8.05 44.17 36.41
CA TYR A 748 -7.04 44.17 35.36
C TYR A 748 -5.73 44.85 35.78
N GLU A 749 -5.80 45.86 36.65
CA GLU A 749 -4.61 46.55 37.19
C GLU A 749 -3.83 45.61 38.10
N ALA A 750 -4.49 44.85 38.96
CA ALA A 750 -3.84 43.85 39.80
C ALA A 750 -3.35 42.67 38.93
N ALA A 751 -4.14 42.22 37.98
CA ALA A 751 -3.73 41.13 37.04
C ALA A 751 -2.41 41.46 36.32
N VAL A 752 -2.27 42.66 35.79
CA VAL A 752 -1.01 43.12 35.17
C VAL A 752 0.16 43.04 36.15
N ARG A 753 -0.05 43.43 37.45
CA ARG A 753 1.00 43.34 38.47
C ARG A 753 1.41 41.89 38.72
N GLU A 754 0.43 41.02 38.87
CA GLU A 754 0.68 39.57 39.12
C GLU A 754 1.33 38.88 37.91
N PHE A 755 0.84 39.08 36.69
CA PHE A 755 1.48 38.50 35.49
C PHE A 755 2.90 39.04 35.31
N ARG A 756 3.13 40.31 35.55
CA ARG A 756 4.48 40.90 35.47
C ARG A 756 5.40 40.32 36.52
N GLN A 757 4.91 40.09 37.74
CA GLN A 757 5.67 39.42 38.79
C GLN A 757 5.97 37.99 38.44
N TYR A 758 4.96 37.25 37.90
CA TYR A 758 5.11 35.91 37.43
C TYR A 758 6.20 35.80 36.35
N LEU A 759 6.14 36.61 35.31
CA LEU A 759 7.09 36.66 34.21
C LEU A 759 8.54 36.97 34.63
N ARG A 760 8.74 37.63 35.77
CA ARG A 760 10.08 37.89 36.34
C ARG A 760 10.69 36.70 37.05
N ILE A 761 9.87 35.79 37.52
CA ILE A 761 10.26 34.69 38.39
C ILE A 761 10.29 33.38 37.65
N THR A 762 9.36 33.19 36.70
CA THR A 762 9.19 31.92 36.01
C THR A 762 10.32 31.61 35.04
N ASN A 763 10.64 30.31 34.93
CA ASN A 763 11.45 29.75 33.87
C ASN A 763 10.62 28.82 32.94
N ASN A 764 9.30 28.79 33.14
CA ASN A 764 8.39 27.90 32.41
C ASN A 764 7.98 28.54 31.09
N ARG A 765 8.76 28.25 30.04
CA ARG A 765 8.52 28.79 28.71
C ARG A 765 7.15 28.43 28.13
N ASN A 766 6.48 27.37 28.63
CA ASN A 766 5.19 26.96 28.15
C ASN A 766 4.02 27.86 28.61
N LEU A 767 4.12 28.45 29.83
CA LEU A 767 3.09 29.32 30.37
C LEU A 767 3.39 30.81 30.13
N MET A 768 4.61 31.18 29.77
CA MET A 768 4.98 32.57 29.50
C MET A 768 4.13 33.20 28.38
N PRO A 769 3.85 32.51 27.26
CA PRO A 769 2.98 33.08 26.21
C PRO A 769 1.59 33.43 26.72
N ASP A 770 0.98 32.56 27.52
CA ASP A 770 -0.34 32.78 28.10
C ASP A 770 -0.30 33.97 29.09
N ALA A 771 0.76 34.10 29.89
CA ALA A 771 0.93 35.22 30.80
C ALA A 771 1.07 36.55 30.05
N TYR A 772 1.86 36.61 28.99
CA TYR A 772 1.96 37.81 28.15
C TYR A 772 0.65 38.13 27.48
N TYR A 773 -0.05 37.14 26.95
CA TYR A 773 -1.33 37.34 26.28
C TYR A 773 -2.39 37.89 27.22
N ASN A 774 -2.56 37.26 28.40
CA ASN A 774 -3.52 37.71 29.40
C ASN A 774 -3.16 39.08 29.96
N MET A 775 -1.87 39.40 30.09
CA MET A 775 -1.40 40.72 30.49
C MET A 775 -1.73 41.78 29.43
N ALA A 776 -1.58 41.44 28.15
CA ALA A 776 -1.97 42.33 27.05
C ALA A 776 -3.48 42.56 27.00
N ASP A 777 -4.28 41.48 27.17
CA ASP A 777 -5.76 41.62 27.24
C ASP A 777 -6.16 42.47 28.44
N SER A 778 -5.47 42.36 29.62
CA SER A 778 -5.70 43.24 30.75
C SER A 778 -5.46 44.70 30.38
N TYR A 779 -4.41 45.03 29.64
CA TYR A 779 -4.17 46.39 29.15
C TYR A 779 -5.27 46.85 28.18
N LEU A 780 -5.73 45.99 27.27
CA LEU A 780 -6.84 46.33 26.36
C LEU A 780 -8.13 46.62 27.12
N ARG A 781 -8.46 45.82 28.16
CA ARG A 781 -9.64 46.09 29.01
C ARG A 781 -9.56 47.41 29.78
N MET A 782 -8.36 47.92 29.92
CA MET A 782 -8.11 49.24 30.56
C MET A 782 -7.92 50.38 29.54
N ASP A 783 -8.19 50.12 28.23
CA ASP A 783 -7.97 51.07 27.13
C ASP A 783 -6.53 51.55 26.98
N ARG A 784 -5.59 50.71 27.40
CA ARG A 784 -4.14 51.01 27.37
C ARG A 784 -3.48 50.32 26.17
N MET A 785 -3.89 50.74 24.96
CA MET A 785 -3.51 50.12 23.68
C MET A 785 -1.99 50.07 23.43
N GLY A 786 -1.25 51.12 23.88
CA GLY A 786 0.20 51.17 23.70
C GLY A 786 0.95 50.07 24.45
N GLU A 787 0.59 49.88 25.72
CA GLU A 787 1.22 48.81 26.54
C GLU A 787 0.77 47.40 26.11
N ALA A 788 -0.47 47.27 25.65
CA ALA A 788 -0.93 46.02 25.05
C ALA A 788 -0.11 45.66 23.82
N ALA A 789 0.12 46.61 22.91
CA ALA A 789 0.92 46.41 21.71
C ALA A 789 2.36 45.98 22.06
N GLU A 790 3.03 46.65 22.98
CA GLU A 790 4.39 46.32 23.43
C GLU A 790 4.46 44.90 24.05
N THR A 791 3.41 44.52 24.78
CA THR A 791 3.35 43.23 25.45
C THR A 791 3.15 42.10 24.39
N LEU A 792 2.27 42.30 23.38
CA LEU A 792 2.04 41.36 22.29
C LEU A 792 3.28 41.25 21.39
N GLU A 793 3.99 42.36 21.11
CA GLU A 793 5.24 42.30 20.37
C GLU A 793 6.29 41.44 21.08
N THR A 794 6.38 41.56 22.39
CA THR A 794 7.30 40.75 23.21
C THR A 794 6.91 39.27 23.08
N LEU A 795 5.62 38.93 23.16
CA LEU A 795 5.13 37.58 22.99
C LEU A 795 5.52 37.03 21.62
N ILE A 796 5.22 37.74 20.53
CA ILE A 796 5.47 37.28 19.15
C ILE A 796 6.96 37.09 18.92
N ASN A 797 7.80 37.99 19.40
CA ASN A 797 9.24 37.92 19.19
C ASN A 797 9.93 36.81 20.01
N ASP A 798 9.53 36.62 21.25
CA ASP A 798 10.19 35.66 22.19
C ASP A 798 9.63 34.25 22.07
N PHE A 799 8.36 34.09 21.55
CA PHE A 799 7.64 32.85 21.47
C PHE A 799 6.91 32.68 20.11
N PRO A 800 7.61 32.81 19.00
CA PRO A 800 6.97 32.77 17.67
C PRO A 800 6.25 31.45 17.36
N GLU A 801 6.65 30.33 17.97
CA GLU A 801 6.06 29.01 17.75
C GLU A 801 4.95 28.65 18.77
N SER A 802 4.57 29.60 19.65
CA SER A 802 3.50 29.33 20.60
C SER A 802 2.11 29.39 19.93
N GLU A 803 1.16 28.65 20.52
CA GLU A 803 -0.25 28.73 20.08
C GLU A 803 -0.84 30.13 20.22
N ARG A 804 -0.27 30.99 21.09
CA ARG A 804 -0.68 32.38 21.28
C ARG A 804 -0.10 33.36 20.26
N ALA A 805 0.87 32.94 19.47
CA ALA A 805 1.52 33.86 18.51
C ALA A 805 0.57 34.34 17.41
N ALA A 806 -0.25 33.45 16.84
CA ALA A 806 -1.23 33.86 15.81
C ALA A 806 -2.36 34.76 16.36
N PRO A 807 -3.04 34.42 17.49
CA PRO A 807 -3.95 35.37 18.13
C PRO A 807 -3.30 36.71 18.48
N ALA A 808 -2.07 36.68 18.98
CA ALA A 808 -1.35 37.92 19.31
C ALA A 808 -1.06 38.79 18.08
N LEU A 809 -0.74 38.21 16.94
CA LEU A 809 -0.57 38.92 15.67
C LEU A 809 -1.91 39.55 15.19
N ALA A 810 -3.02 38.84 15.35
CA ALA A 810 -4.35 39.36 15.04
C ALA A 810 -4.69 40.58 15.90
N ASP A 811 -4.52 40.45 17.22
CA ASP A 811 -4.80 41.55 18.18
C ASP A 811 -3.86 42.71 17.93
N LEU A 812 -2.56 42.48 17.76
CA LEU A 812 -1.60 43.54 17.47
C LEU A 812 -1.92 44.25 16.15
N GLY A 813 -2.31 43.52 15.09
CA GLY A 813 -2.76 44.11 13.84
C GLY A 813 -3.97 45.02 14.03
N ARG A 814 -4.94 44.63 14.87
CA ARG A 814 -6.14 45.45 15.19
C ARG A 814 -5.74 46.72 16.01
N ILE A 815 -4.90 46.55 17.01
CA ILE A 815 -4.40 47.70 17.82
C ILE A 815 -3.65 48.69 16.94
N GLN A 816 -2.75 48.24 16.07
CA GLN A 816 -2.01 49.12 15.19
C GLN A 816 -2.95 49.86 14.22
N TYR A 817 -4.01 49.19 13.75
CA TYR A 817 -5.05 49.85 12.93
C TYR A 817 -5.75 50.97 13.70
N GLN A 818 -6.21 50.72 14.93
CA GLN A 818 -6.88 51.71 15.79
C GLN A 818 -5.99 52.90 16.17
N LEU A 819 -4.69 52.65 16.32
CA LEU A 819 -3.68 53.69 16.57
C LEU A 819 -3.33 54.51 15.30
N GLY A 820 -3.90 54.16 14.13
CA GLY A 820 -3.63 54.84 12.88
C GLY A 820 -2.32 54.37 12.19
N ASN A 821 -1.64 53.39 12.74
CA ASN A 821 -0.40 52.85 12.20
C ASN A 821 -0.70 51.79 11.10
N TYR A 822 -1.41 52.21 10.04
CA TYR A 822 -1.95 51.30 9.04
C TYR A 822 -0.91 50.43 8.33
N GLN A 823 0.31 50.94 8.12
CA GLN A 823 1.37 50.14 7.50
C GLN A 823 1.84 49.02 8.44
N GLU A 824 1.94 49.28 9.72
CA GLU A 824 2.30 48.27 10.70
C GLU A 824 1.18 47.24 10.89
N SER A 825 -0.07 47.65 10.92
CA SER A 825 -1.23 46.79 10.88
C SER A 825 -1.20 45.83 9.67
N LEU A 826 -0.90 46.38 8.48
CA LEU A 826 -0.75 45.58 7.26
C LEU A 826 0.35 44.52 7.40
N ASN A 827 1.50 44.89 7.97
CA ASN A 827 2.61 43.98 8.18
C ASN A 827 2.19 42.80 9.09
N ARG A 828 1.51 43.13 10.22
CA ARG A 828 1.10 42.10 11.19
C ARG A 828 0.05 41.16 10.65
N PHE A 829 -0.96 41.65 9.92
CA PHE A 829 -1.95 40.77 9.28
C PHE A 829 -1.36 39.95 8.12
N THR A 830 -0.36 40.48 7.41
CA THR A 830 0.35 39.71 6.39
C THR A 830 1.14 38.54 7.03
N GLU A 831 1.86 38.85 8.13
CA GLU A 831 2.56 37.84 8.91
C GLU A 831 1.60 36.76 9.46
N LEU A 832 0.43 37.16 9.93
CA LEU A 832 -0.63 36.25 10.39
C LEU A 832 -1.10 35.30 9.27
N ALA A 833 -1.34 35.85 8.07
CA ALA A 833 -1.80 35.05 6.92
C ALA A 833 -0.76 33.99 6.49
N GLU A 834 0.53 34.30 6.60
CA GLU A 834 1.61 33.37 6.29
C GLU A 834 1.84 32.32 7.39
N LYS A 835 1.53 32.70 8.64
CA LYS A 835 1.83 31.86 9.80
C LYS A 835 0.81 30.76 10.06
N ASP A 836 -0.49 31.06 9.93
CA ASP A 836 -1.55 30.14 10.34
C ASP A 836 -2.78 30.29 9.45
N SER A 837 -3.02 29.29 8.61
CA SER A 837 -4.17 29.26 7.67
C SER A 837 -5.53 29.31 8.37
N ARG A 838 -5.64 28.94 9.65
CA ARG A 838 -6.87 29.06 10.43
C ARG A 838 -7.34 30.51 10.57
N PHE A 839 -6.42 31.46 10.52
CA PHE A 839 -6.69 32.90 10.62
C PHE A 839 -6.71 33.59 9.26
N GLU A 840 -6.72 32.86 8.15
CA GLU A 840 -6.64 33.44 6.80
C GLU A 840 -7.76 34.44 6.51
N GLN A 841 -8.98 34.19 6.94
CA GLN A 841 -10.10 35.11 6.75
C GLN A 841 -9.92 36.42 7.55
N GLU A 842 -9.59 36.32 8.83
CA GLU A 842 -9.32 37.46 9.71
C GLU A 842 -8.12 38.29 9.22
N ALA A 843 -7.06 37.62 8.83
CA ALA A 843 -5.88 38.26 8.27
C ALA A 843 -6.21 39.02 6.97
N ASN A 844 -6.92 38.40 6.03
CA ASN A 844 -7.32 39.06 4.78
C ASN A 844 -8.29 40.23 5.02
N LEU A 845 -9.17 40.15 6.00
CA LEU A 845 -10.03 41.25 6.40
C LEU A 845 -9.21 42.44 6.94
N GLY A 846 -8.24 42.17 7.82
CA GLY A 846 -7.32 43.15 8.36
C GLY A 846 -6.43 43.78 7.29
N ILE A 847 -5.87 42.98 6.39
CA ILE A 847 -5.10 43.44 5.22
C ILE A 847 -5.96 44.34 4.34
N GLY A 848 -7.20 43.96 4.09
CA GLY A 848 -8.14 44.77 3.31
C GLY A 848 -8.42 46.12 3.92
N ASN A 849 -8.70 46.16 5.22
CA ASN A 849 -8.92 47.38 5.99
C ASN A 849 -7.68 48.30 6.00
N ALA A 850 -6.49 47.72 6.26
CA ALA A 850 -5.23 48.48 6.26
C ALA A 850 -4.92 49.06 4.88
N HIS A 851 -5.10 48.33 3.80
CA HIS A 851 -4.93 48.80 2.45
C HIS A 851 -5.95 49.92 2.10
N LEU A 852 -7.18 49.77 2.53
CA LEU A 852 -8.20 50.82 2.32
C LEU A 852 -7.79 52.09 3.01
N ALA A 853 -7.39 52.04 4.26
CA ALA A 853 -6.91 53.18 5.04
C ALA A 853 -5.66 53.87 4.44
N LEU A 854 -4.79 53.08 3.81
CA LEU A 854 -3.61 53.55 3.06
C LEU A 854 -3.92 54.07 1.65
N GLY A 855 -5.17 53.98 1.18
CA GLY A 855 -5.57 54.40 -0.15
C GLY A 855 -5.27 53.39 -1.27
N ASN A 856 -4.83 52.21 -0.94
CA ASN A 856 -4.43 51.11 -1.85
C ASN A 856 -5.68 50.31 -2.30
N ARG A 857 -6.58 50.93 -3.04
CA ARG A 857 -7.92 50.41 -3.38
C ARG A 857 -7.89 49.02 -4.06
N THR A 858 -6.95 48.80 -4.97
CA THR A 858 -6.85 47.53 -5.71
C THR A 858 -6.53 46.37 -4.77
N GLN A 859 -5.57 46.56 -3.87
CA GLN A 859 -5.18 45.56 -2.90
C GLN A 859 -6.28 45.33 -1.87
N ALA A 860 -6.92 46.42 -1.38
CA ALA A 860 -8.03 46.31 -0.47
C ALA A 860 -9.17 45.46 -1.08
N ARG A 861 -9.52 45.73 -2.33
CA ARG A 861 -10.54 44.95 -3.06
C ARG A 861 -10.19 43.47 -3.11
N GLN A 862 -8.97 43.14 -3.54
CA GLN A 862 -8.50 41.75 -3.62
C GLN A 862 -8.59 41.01 -2.29
N SER A 863 -8.24 41.67 -1.19
CA SER A 863 -8.29 41.08 0.13
C SER A 863 -9.73 40.82 0.59
N PHE A 864 -10.67 41.79 0.40
CA PHE A 864 -12.05 41.56 0.72
C PHE A 864 -12.73 40.51 -0.17
N GLU A 865 -12.37 40.48 -1.46
CA GLU A 865 -12.87 39.43 -2.38
C GLU A 865 -12.38 38.03 -1.97
N ARG A 866 -11.14 37.89 -1.43
CA ARG A 866 -10.67 36.62 -0.88
C ARG A 866 -11.53 36.15 0.29
N VAL A 867 -11.81 37.04 1.25
CA VAL A 867 -12.70 36.70 2.37
C VAL A 867 -14.09 36.27 1.84
N LEU A 868 -14.66 37.04 0.90
CA LEU A 868 -15.97 36.72 0.32
C LEU A 868 -15.97 35.46 -0.56
N SER A 869 -14.84 35.03 -1.06
CA SER A 869 -14.74 33.77 -1.80
C SER A 869 -14.87 32.52 -0.89
N VAL A 870 -14.49 32.65 0.38
CA VAL A 870 -14.62 31.59 1.39
C VAL A 870 -15.96 31.70 2.13
N ASP A 871 -16.30 32.93 2.56
CA ASP A 871 -17.58 33.25 3.19
C ASP A 871 -18.25 34.39 2.45
N SER A 872 -19.12 34.05 1.49
CA SER A 872 -19.83 35.02 0.67
C SER A 872 -20.77 35.92 1.47
N GLU A 873 -21.06 35.58 2.72
CA GLU A 873 -21.94 36.32 3.61
C GLU A 873 -21.23 37.15 4.67
N HIS A 874 -19.92 37.20 4.65
CA HIS A 874 -19.09 37.92 5.64
C HIS A 874 -19.36 39.43 5.62
N ASP A 875 -20.09 39.93 6.62
CA ASP A 875 -20.60 41.32 6.65
C ASP A 875 -19.53 42.40 6.63
N ALA A 876 -18.48 42.24 7.43
CA ALA A 876 -17.36 43.21 7.47
C ALA A 876 -16.62 43.29 6.12
N ALA A 877 -16.45 42.17 5.42
CA ALA A 877 -15.82 42.17 4.11
C ALA A 877 -16.75 42.82 3.03
N ARG A 878 -18.07 42.63 3.13
CA ARG A 878 -19.05 43.31 2.28
C ARG A 878 -19.01 44.82 2.50
N VAL A 879 -18.98 45.27 3.76
CA VAL A 879 -18.86 46.71 4.09
C VAL A 879 -17.55 47.25 3.57
N GLY A 880 -16.42 46.52 3.78
CA GLY A 880 -15.10 46.91 3.26
C GLY A 880 -15.06 47.04 1.76
N LEU A 881 -15.60 46.05 1.02
CA LEU A 881 -15.73 46.13 -0.45
C LEU A 881 -16.64 47.25 -0.90
N GLY A 882 -17.73 47.49 -0.18
CA GLY A 882 -18.63 48.64 -0.42
C GLY A 882 -17.90 49.97 -0.27
N LYS A 883 -17.06 50.15 0.76
CA LYS A 883 -16.20 51.35 0.94
C LYS A 883 -15.26 51.53 -0.24
N VAL A 884 -14.58 50.45 -0.68
CA VAL A 884 -13.71 50.51 -1.89
C VAL A 884 -14.50 50.96 -3.11
N LEU A 885 -15.71 50.45 -3.32
CA LEU A 885 -16.57 50.82 -4.44
C LEU A 885 -17.06 52.31 -4.33
N MET A 886 -17.31 52.80 -3.13
CA MET A 886 -17.58 54.23 -2.88
C MET A 886 -16.41 55.11 -3.34
N ASP A 887 -15.19 54.76 -2.93
CA ASP A 887 -13.97 55.46 -3.30
C ASP A 887 -13.67 55.41 -4.80
N ASP A 888 -14.13 54.36 -5.50
CA ASP A 888 -14.06 54.25 -6.97
C ASP A 888 -15.19 54.97 -7.70
N GLY A 889 -16.12 55.61 -6.99
CA GLY A 889 -17.27 56.32 -7.54
C GLY A 889 -18.40 55.37 -8.01
N ARG A 890 -18.38 54.12 -7.66
CA ARG A 890 -19.40 53.09 -7.98
C ARG A 890 -20.44 53.00 -6.83
N THR A 891 -21.02 54.11 -6.54
CA THR A 891 -21.87 54.31 -5.34
C THR A 891 -23.13 53.41 -5.35
N GLU A 892 -23.77 53.19 -6.53
CA GLU A 892 -24.91 52.31 -6.62
C GLU A 892 -24.54 50.84 -6.26
N GLU A 893 -23.40 50.38 -6.71
CA GLU A 893 -22.94 49.03 -6.39
C GLU A 893 -22.54 48.88 -4.90
N ALA A 894 -21.86 49.90 -4.36
CA ALA A 894 -21.52 49.96 -2.94
C ALA A 894 -22.79 49.83 -2.07
N ARG A 895 -23.83 50.62 -2.42
CA ARG A 895 -25.08 50.60 -1.69
C ARG A 895 -25.78 49.24 -1.69
N ARG A 896 -25.64 48.45 -2.75
CA ARG A 896 -26.15 47.06 -2.75
C ARG A 896 -25.51 46.23 -1.68
N PHE A 897 -24.19 46.33 -1.51
CA PHE A 897 -23.46 45.63 -0.45
C PHE A 897 -23.90 46.09 0.93
N PHE A 898 -24.00 47.41 1.14
CA PHE A 898 -24.41 47.97 2.41
C PHE A 898 -25.84 47.56 2.79
N ASN A 899 -26.80 47.55 1.82
CA ASN A 899 -28.15 47.11 2.06
C ASN A 899 -28.20 45.65 2.53
N LEU A 900 -27.45 44.77 1.89
CA LEU A 900 -27.37 43.35 2.27
C LEU A 900 -26.92 43.16 3.73
N VAL A 901 -26.07 44.07 4.25
CA VAL A 901 -25.59 44.01 5.63
C VAL A 901 -26.61 44.70 6.58
N ALA A 902 -27.07 45.91 6.26
CA ALA A 902 -27.96 46.68 7.11
C ALA A 902 -29.33 46.00 7.33
N GLU A 903 -29.81 45.17 6.37
CA GLU A 903 -31.11 44.48 6.48
C GLU A 903 -31.07 43.28 7.42
N ARG A 904 -29.90 42.65 7.58
CA ARG A 904 -29.80 41.41 8.33
C ARG A 904 -28.96 41.48 9.61
N ASN A 905 -28.04 42.45 9.70
CA ASN A 905 -27.13 42.60 10.83
C ASN A 905 -27.60 43.70 11.77
N THR A 906 -27.86 43.35 13.03
CA THR A 906 -28.33 44.29 14.07
C THR A 906 -27.19 44.76 15.00
N THR A 907 -25.93 44.42 14.69
CA THR A 907 -24.75 44.85 15.43
C THR A 907 -24.22 46.17 14.87
N GLU A 908 -23.11 46.63 15.41
CA GLU A 908 -22.41 47.83 14.99
C GLU A 908 -22.11 47.88 13.48
N ILE A 909 -21.75 46.77 12.85
CA ILE A 909 -21.50 46.66 11.41
C ILE A 909 -22.77 46.96 10.61
N GLY A 910 -23.94 46.56 11.11
CA GLY A 910 -25.23 46.92 10.53
C GLY A 910 -25.49 48.43 10.62
N ALA A 911 -25.15 49.07 11.75
CA ALA A 911 -25.26 50.54 11.95
C ALA A 911 -24.34 51.29 11.00
N GLU A 912 -23.09 50.85 10.88
CA GLU A 912 -22.13 51.40 9.94
C GLU A 912 -22.62 51.24 8.48
N ALA A 913 -23.10 50.05 8.10
CA ALA A 913 -23.66 49.84 6.75
C ALA A 913 -24.84 50.76 6.46
N GLN A 914 -25.77 50.97 7.42
CA GLN A 914 -26.89 51.84 7.28
C GLN A 914 -26.48 53.33 7.15
N TYR A 915 -25.43 53.74 7.90
CA TYR A 915 -24.85 55.09 7.77
C TYR A 915 -24.22 55.26 6.37
N LEU A 916 -23.43 54.27 5.89
CA LEU A 916 -22.80 54.31 4.56
C LEU A 916 -23.82 54.32 3.41
N ILE A 917 -25.03 53.78 3.57
CA ILE A 917 -26.12 53.95 2.63
C ILE A 917 -26.48 55.43 2.50
N GLY A 918 -26.50 56.15 3.63
CA GLY A 918 -26.71 57.59 3.64
C GLY A 918 -25.61 58.36 2.91
N GLU A 919 -24.38 58.05 3.16
CA GLU A 919 -23.22 58.64 2.46
C GLU A 919 -23.24 58.34 0.95
N ALA A 920 -23.60 57.10 0.56
CA ALA A 920 -23.75 56.77 -0.85
C ALA A 920 -24.82 57.64 -1.54
N HIS A 921 -26.00 57.79 -0.95
CA HIS A 921 -27.02 58.66 -1.44
C HIS A 921 -26.63 60.15 -1.50
N GLN A 922 -25.89 60.59 -0.49
CA GLN A 922 -25.38 61.94 -0.45
C GLN A 922 -24.37 62.21 -1.57
N THR A 923 -23.50 61.25 -1.85
CA THR A 923 -22.50 61.31 -2.94
C THR A 923 -23.18 61.34 -4.32
N GLU A 924 -24.29 60.61 -4.48
CA GLU A 924 -25.14 60.64 -5.70
C GLU A 924 -25.97 61.95 -5.82
N GLY A 925 -25.95 62.80 -4.82
CA GLY A 925 -26.78 64.01 -4.79
C GLY A 925 -28.24 63.76 -4.41
N ASN A 926 -28.59 62.52 -4.01
CA ASN A 926 -29.95 62.10 -3.63
C ASN A 926 -30.24 62.50 -2.17
N THR A 927 -30.32 63.77 -1.92
CA THR A 927 -30.31 64.36 -0.58
C THR A 927 -31.45 63.89 0.33
N GLU A 928 -32.66 63.71 -0.21
CA GLU A 928 -33.81 63.19 0.58
C GLU A 928 -33.61 61.73 1.00
N ALA A 929 -33.13 60.90 0.05
CA ALA A 929 -32.81 59.51 0.37
C ALA A 929 -31.64 59.38 1.35
N ALA A 930 -30.67 60.33 1.32
CA ALA A 930 -29.60 60.38 2.30
C ALA A 930 -30.14 60.68 3.72
N ILE A 931 -31.01 61.69 3.86
CA ILE A 931 -31.67 62.00 5.13
C ILE A 931 -32.45 60.82 5.67
N GLU A 932 -33.20 60.12 4.79
CA GLU A 932 -33.96 58.93 5.16
C GLU A 932 -33.03 57.84 5.68
N ALA A 933 -31.95 57.53 4.96
CA ALA A 933 -31.01 56.49 5.34
C ALA A 933 -30.29 56.79 6.67
N TYR A 934 -29.89 58.05 6.90
CA TYR A 934 -29.31 58.48 8.18
C TYR A 934 -30.32 58.42 9.31
N SER A 935 -31.57 58.78 9.07
CA SER A 935 -32.63 58.66 10.08
C SER A 935 -32.87 57.22 10.53
N ARG A 936 -32.73 56.28 9.61
CA ARG A 936 -32.86 54.84 9.93
C ARG A 936 -31.77 54.36 10.89
N VAL A 937 -30.57 54.98 10.90
CA VAL A 937 -29.53 54.66 11.90
C VAL A 937 -30.06 54.86 13.30
N SER A 938 -30.66 56.05 13.55
CA SER A 938 -31.23 56.36 14.87
C SER A 938 -32.41 55.45 15.25
N VAL A 939 -33.20 54.99 14.27
CA VAL A 939 -34.38 54.16 14.53
C VAL A 939 -34.02 52.69 14.71
N LEU A 940 -33.17 52.16 13.89
CA LEU A 940 -32.85 50.70 13.84
C LEU A 940 -31.67 50.33 14.75
N PHE A 941 -30.73 51.26 14.91
CA PHE A 941 -29.43 51.02 15.56
C PHE A 941 -29.17 52.03 16.71
N GLY A 942 -30.24 52.45 17.43
CA GLY A 942 -30.18 53.48 18.48
C GLY A 942 -29.20 53.17 19.64
N SER A 943 -28.77 51.94 19.81
CA SER A 943 -27.78 51.55 20.83
C SER A 943 -26.34 51.88 20.43
N PHE A 944 -26.07 52.13 19.14
CA PHE A 944 -24.73 52.45 18.62
C PHE A 944 -24.58 53.97 18.53
N ILE A 945 -24.34 54.60 19.67
CA ILE A 945 -24.39 56.04 19.89
C ILE A 945 -23.53 56.81 18.91
N GLU A 946 -22.33 56.38 18.64
CA GLU A 946 -21.40 57.03 17.73
C GLU A 946 -21.98 57.12 16.29
N TRP A 947 -22.49 56.01 15.77
CA TRP A 947 -23.14 56.04 14.45
C TRP A 947 -24.43 56.85 14.39
N VAL A 948 -25.18 56.89 15.48
CA VAL A 948 -26.35 57.73 15.60
C VAL A 948 -25.98 59.20 15.57
N ALA A 949 -24.99 59.60 16.37
CA ALA A 949 -24.50 60.97 16.42
C ALA A 949 -23.93 61.44 15.09
N GLU A 950 -23.14 60.60 14.44
CA GLU A 950 -22.59 60.89 13.11
C GLU A 950 -23.69 61.04 12.02
N ALA A 951 -24.67 60.11 12.00
CA ALA A 951 -25.79 60.17 11.09
C ALA A 951 -26.67 61.45 11.29
N GLN A 952 -26.89 61.84 12.54
CA GLN A 952 -27.57 63.09 12.88
C GLN A 952 -26.78 64.32 12.48
N TYR A 953 -25.43 64.26 12.68
CA TYR A 953 -24.56 65.34 12.24
C TYR A 953 -24.55 65.53 10.75
N LYS A 954 -24.46 64.45 9.95
CA LYS A 954 -24.55 64.47 8.47
C LYS A 954 -25.91 65.00 8.01
N THR A 955 -26.95 64.62 8.70
CA THR A 955 -28.31 65.14 8.43
C THR A 955 -28.40 66.65 8.66
N ALA A 956 -27.80 67.15 9.76
CA ALA A 956 -27.73 68.56 10.04
C ALA A 956 -26.90 69.33 9.00
N GLU A 957 -25.75 68.78 8.55
CA GLU A 957 -24.96 69.33 7.43
C GLU A 957 -25.81 69.52 6.15
N ILE A 958 -26.62 68.48 5.80
CA ILE A 958 -27.49 68.52 4.66
C ILE A 958 -28.54 69.64 4.82
N HIS A 959 -29.17 69.75 5.98
CA HIS A 959 -30.15 70.83 6.29
C HIS A 959 -29.50 72.22 6.22
N ILE A 960 -28.23 72.38 6.67
CA ILE A 960 -27.53 73.70 6.52
C ILE A 960 -27.38 74.03 5.03
N ARG A 961 -26.94 73.05 4.16
CA ARG A 961 -26.78 73.29 2.74
C ARG A 961 -28.10 73.59 2.02
N GLN A 962 -29.21 73.05 2.49
CA GLN A 962 -30.54 73.30 1.99
C GLN A 962 -31.16 74.58 2.52
N GLY A 963 -30.50 75.31 3.41
CA GLY A 963 -31.02 76.54 4.05
C GLY A 963 -32.01 76.29 5.19
N ARG A 964 -32.28 75.05 5.56
CA ARG A 964 -33.18 74.61 6.64
C ARG A 964 -32.47 74.73 8.03
N ARG A 965 -32.11 75.96 8.37
CA ARG A 965 -31.26 76.20 9.57
C ARG A 965 -31.92 75.80 10.88
N GLY A 966 -33.25 75.89 10.97
CA GLY A 966 -33.98 75.50 12.20
C GLY A 966 -33.91 74.05 12.48
N ASP A 967 -34.05 73.22 11.44
CA ASP A 967 -33.96 71.76 11.57
C ASP A 967 -32.53 71.28 11.90
N ALA A 968 -31.50 71.91 11.29
CA ALA A 968 -30.11 71.68 11.59
C ALA A 968 -29.74 72.01 13.05
N ILE A 969 -30.20 73.17 13.55
CA ILE A 969 -29.96 73.60 14.95
C ILE A 969 -30.63 72.61 15.91
N SER A 970 -31.84 72.15 15.59
CA SER A 970 -32.54 71.19 16.44
C SER A 970 -31.76 69.88 16.54
N LEU A 971 -31.24 69.34 15.43
CA LEU A 971 -30.43 68.08 15.41
C LEU A 971 -29.13 68.27 16.16
N LEU A 972 -28.38 69.36 15.91
CA LEU A 972 -27.12 69.65 16.62
C LEU A 972 -27.31 69.83 18.13
N ASN A 973 -28.41 70.49 18.57
CA ASN A 973 -28.74 70.54 19.99
C ASN A 973 -29.04 69.15 20.55
N THR A 974 -29.76 68.27 19.78
CA THR A 974 -30.03 66.89 20.22
C THR A 974 -28.74 66.12 20.42
N ILE A 975 -27.75 66.26 19.50
CA ILE A 975 -26.45 65.64 19.63
C ILE A 975 -25.72 66.10 20.90
N ILE A 976 -25.62 67.44 21.11
CA ILE A 976 -24.99 68.05 22.28
C ILE A 976 -25.65 67.61 23.59
N ASP A 977 -26.97 67.54 23.59
CA ASP A 977 -27.74 67.18 24.80
C ASP A 977 -27.70 65.71 25.15
N GLN A 978 -27.66 64.80 24.10
CA GLN A 978 -27.73 63.35 24.27
C GLN A 978 -26.35 62.70 24.27
N TYR A 979 -25.36 63.37 23.68
CA TYR A 979 -24.03 62.84 23.45
C TYR A 979 -22.97 63.90 23.71
N PRO A 980 -22.77 64.33 25.00
CA PRO A 980 -21.95 65.49 25.39
C PRO A 980 -20.46 65.27 25.25
N ASP A 981 -20.01 64.04 25.07
CA ASP A 981 -18.59 63.62 24.90
C ASP A 981 -18.33 63.46 23.35
#